data_b84bd8368d7feefabcd69ae7817ec6c5
#
_entry.id   b84bd8368d7feefabcd69ae7817ec6c5
#
_cell.length_a   1.000
_cell.length_b   1.000
_cell.length_c   1.000
_cell.angle_alpha   90.00
_cell.angle_beta   90.00
_cell.angle_gamma   90.00
#
_symmetry.space_group_name_H-M   'P 1'
#
loop_
_entity.id
_entity.type
_entity.pdbx_description
1 polymer ?
#
loop_
_entity_poly.entity_id
_entity_poly.type
_entity_poly.pdbx_seq_one_letter_code
_entity_poly.pdbx_strand_id
1 'polypeptide(L)'
;MKIEKTLLSLLVVISILAAFLTNTYAAGNDKLVLELKVGSTSAKVNGTESKVEKPYMANNSAMVPLEWITTAVGAEVNKKNKVIEVIYGEMNAEITVGSTEYISNTEKKKLPAAPVVKDKATMVPLEFISGNFPVTVTSDLKKGSIKIVLEDDGALNDLSFLTGGITSPKVGNSFYGWSLSIPSGSRIVSNSFKSDKVGITNESRSLYFEIAVENKNGRKLAELYNDILYNSSVRNSKMDPAAAVPYFQYTRLSEYDESLRVKVFDKGDYFYYVTINCYDNSVTPEKLLTDKYYENIMNSFSLNYKGAVKGVEDISRVVQGKASFYNYVTLNLDAKYLPWSINVPAKWDKVLSNDDPMTTCLGLDSRHYMRITMNTLGDSGSLEEYVDNIKEKYNKYFNARVYKFISDENATAAGAEARNLKFSIKQGDKVYIMDELYFTKGSFVYEITVKLPEGEYDKLIGQFKETIDQMDFYSVDEGKFESDFEKYTNKNVGIRVSQQDELFEYINKTFSWSVKLPGYWTKSGAGDDSSVTFTEPDTNASVMVYATENSSLSRSLTDEEKFGIMKVLKKVYGATPVQSSVNEKGYQMRVYTYKVESADMDFFAAVTSYCFEAGDYLYCYISVVPDLTATDRTVNEVKDIWKTFMIKK
;
A
#
# COMPACT_ATOMS: atom_id res chain seq x y z
N MET A 1 -10.56 -4.71 -27.16
CA MET A 1 -9.91 -5.67 -26.25
C MET A 1 -8.38 -5.65 -26.26
N LYS A 2 -7.69 -5.50 -27.40
CA LYS A 2 -6.20 -5.31 -27.42
C LYS A 2 -5.74 -3.89 -27.10
N ILE A 3 -6.54 -2.87 -27.39
CA ILE A 3 -6.24 -1.46 -27.11
C ILE A 3 -6.32 -1.14 -25.62
N GLU A 4 -7.19 -1.80 -24.87
CA GLU A 4 -7.25 -1.69 -23.41
C GLU A 4 -6.00 -2.24 -22.73
N LYS A 5 -5.37 -3.28 -23.29
CA LYS A 5 -4.10 -3.83 -22.76
C LYS A 5 -2.90 -2.92 -23.02
N THR A 6 -2.89 -2.17 -24.13
CA THR A 6 -1.83 -1.20 -24.44
C THR A 6 -2.02 0.11 -23.65
N LEU A 7 -3.26 0.52 -23.40
CA LEU A 7 -3.59 1.60 -22.45
C LEU A 7 -3.31 1.15 -21.00
N LEU A 8 -3.50 -0.13 -20.69
CA LEU A 8 -3.16 -0.72 -19.39
C LEU A 8 -1.64 -0.76 -19.19
N SER A 9 -0.84 -1.03 -20.24
CA SER A 9 0.63 -0.98 -20.15
C SER A 9 1.17 0.45 -20.07
N LEU A 10 0.47 1.44 -20.63
CA LEU A 10 0.79 2.86 -20.46
C LEU A 10 0.34 3.38 -19.07
N LEU A 11 -0.76 2.85 -18.54
CA LEU A 11 -1.15 3.00 -17.12
C LEU A 11 -0.12 2.35 -16.17
N VAL A 12 0.50 1.25 -16.58
CA VAL A 12 1.61 0.61 -15.87
C VAL A 12 2.88 1.48 -15.92
N VAL A 13 3.17 2.17 -17.00
CA VAL A 13 4.30 3.13 -17.09
C VAL A 13 4.05 4.37 -16.21
N ILE A 14 2.81 4.81 -16.11
CA ILE A 14 2.41 5.90 -15.19
C ILE A 14 2.24 5.36 -13.78
N SER A 15 1.83 4.11 -13.60
CA SER A 15 1.87 3.44 -12.30
C SER A 15 3.28 3.05 -11.88
N ILE A 16 4.27 2.98 -12.75
CA ILE A 16 5.69 2.83 -12.37
C ILE A 16 6.25 4.18 -11.88
N LEU A 17 5.85 5.31 -12.45
CA LEU A 17 6.03 6.62 -11.79
C LEU A 17 5.16 6.76 -10.52
N ALA A 18 4.03 6.05 -10.47
CA ALA A 18 3.14 5.94 -9.30
C ALA A 18 3.38 4.65 -8.49
N ALA A 19 4.05 3.60 -9.00
CA ALA A 19 4.41 2.37 -8.29
C ALA A 19 5.63 2.56 -7.36
N PHE A 20 6.26 3.72 -7.38
CA PHE A 20 6.96 4.19 -6.19
C PHE A 20 5.97 4.57 -5.06
N LEU A 21 4.65 4.34 -5.24
CA LEU A 21 3.61 4.99 -4.44
C LEU A 21 2.40 4.13 -4.07
N THR A 22 2.36 2.86 -4.44
CA THR A 22 1.30 1.95 -3.97
C THR A 22 1.91 0.65 -3.50
N ASN A 23 2.01 0.53 -2.25
CA ASN A 23 1.73 -0.60 -1.36
C ASN A 23 2.41 -0.32 -0.03
N THR A 24 1.67 -0.25 0.99
CA THR A 24 1.57 -1.30 2.00
C THR A 24 0.83 -0.79 3.21
N TYR A 25 -0.19 -1.47 3.57
CA TYR A 25 -0.65 -1.47 4.94
C TYR A 25 0.31 -2.38 5.71
N ALA A 26 1.08 -1.83 6.63
CA ALA A 26 1.87 -2.62 7.56
C ALA A 26 1.00 -3.00 8.75
N ALA A 27 0.87 -4.27 8.96
CA ALA A 27 0.26 -4.86 10.15
C ALA A 27 1.31 -5.21 11.18
N GLY A 28 0.87 -5.14 12.41
CA GLY A 28 1.65 -5.50 13.58
C GLY A 28 2.11 -6.95 13.59
N ASN A 29 3.29 -7.16 14.12
CA ASN A 29 4.04 -8.38 14.06
C ASN A 29 3.76 -9.31 15.22
N ASP A 30 2.66 -10.04 15.15
CA ASP A 30 2.63 -11.32 15.84
C ASP A 30 2.75 -12.41 14.76
N LYS A 31 3.92 -13.12 14.74
CA LYS A 31 4.06 -14.34 13.92
C LYS A 31 2.83 -15.19 14.16
N LEU A 32 2.11 -15.55 13.10
CA LEU A 32 1.00 -16.47 13.25
C LEU A 32 1.55 -17.81 13.75
N VAL A 33 1.18 -18.15 14.95
CA VAL A 33 1.55 -19.41 15.58
C VAL A 33 0.33 -20.30 15.70
N LEU A 34 0.32 -21.39 14.95
CA LEU A 34 -0.70 -22.43 15.05
C LEU A 34 -0.14 -23.60 15.84
N GLU A 35 -0.84 -24.00 16.90
CA GLU A 35 -0.46 -25.16 17.71
C GLU A 35 -1.58 -26.20 17.66
N LEU A 36 -1.22 -27.40 17.19
CA LEU A 36 -2.10 -28.54 17.10
C LEU A 36 -1.53 -29.70 17.92
N LYS A 37 -2.40 -30.61 18.33
CA LYS A 37 -2.00 -31.83 18.99
C LYS A 37 -2.69 -33.02 18.34
N VAL A 38 -1.91 -34.00 17.93
CA VAL A 38 -2.42 -35.28 17.40
C VAL A 38 -3.36 -35.90 18.44
N GLY A 39 -4.55 -36.25 18.00
CA GLY A 39 -5.57 -36.83 18.88
C GLY A 39 -6.43 -35.82 19.65
N SER A 40 -6.19 -34.51 19.53
CA SER A 40 -6.97 -33.46 20.21
C SER A 40 -7.87 -32.72 19.21
N THR A 41 -9.04 -32.28 19.67
CA THR A 41 -9.93 -31.36 18.96
C THR A 41 -9.77 -29.91 19.44
N SER A 42 -8.82 -29.65 20.36
CA SER A 42 -8.41 -28.30 20.75
C SER A 42 -7.07 -27.99 20.10
N ALA A 43 -6.99 -26.84 19.48
CA ALA A 43 -5.81 -26.24 18.87
C ALA A 43 -5.66 -24.80 19.37
N LYS A 44 -4.55 -24.14 19.07
CA LYS A 44 -4.35 -22.73 19.41
C LYS A 44 -3.92 -21.93 18.20
N VAL A 45 -4.43 -20.72 18.12
CA VAL A 45 -3.98 -19.67 17.20
C VAL A 45 -3.45 -18.52 18.07
N ASN A 46 -2.17 -18.24 18.00
CA ASN A 46 -1.49 -17.23 18.84
C ASN A 46 -1.82 -17.38 20.34
N GLY A 47 -1.82 -18.65 20.84
CA GLY A 47 -2.11 -18.96 22.23
C GLY A 47 -3.61 -19.04 22.59
N THR A 48 -4.52 -18.55 21.74
CA THR A 48 -5.97 -18.60 21.95
C THR A 48 -6.54 -19.96 21.50
N GLU A 49 -7.34 -20.59 22.34
CA GLU A 49 -7.93 -21.90 22.03
C GLU A 49 -8.99 -21.82 20.92
N SER A 50 -8.95 -22.78 20.02
CA SER A 50 -9.87 -22.95 18.91
C SER A 50 -10.24 -24.42 18.76
N LYS A 51 -11.46 -24.71 18.31
CA LYS A 51 -11.87 -26.06 17.95
C LYS A 51 -11.37 -26.42 16.56
N VAL A 52 -10.87 -27.64 16.41
CA VAL A 52 -10.29 -28.15 15.17
C VAL A 52 -10.70 -29.59 14.96
N GLU A 53 -10.77 -30.04 13.70
CA GLU A 53 -10.88 -31.47 13.44
C GLU A 53 -9.63 -32.20 13.91
N LYS A 54 -9.83 -33.35 14.54
CA LYS A 54 -8.79 -34.10 15.27
C LYS A 54 -7.65 -34.52 14.35
N PRO A 55 -6.43 -33.98 14.47
CA PRO A 55 -5.26 -34.48 13.74
C PRO A 55 -4.94 -35.93 14.13
N TYR A 56 -4.45 -36.72 13.19
CA TYR A 56 -4.08 -38.11 13.42
C TYR A 56 -2.85 -38.52 12.59
N MET A 57 -2.26 -39.67 12.89
CA MET A 57 -1.11 -40.17 12.17
C MET A 57 -1.52 -41.12 11.01
N ALA A 58 -0.94 -40.93 9.85
CA ALA A 58 -1.04 -41.84 8.71
C ALA A 58 0.31 -41.89 7.96
N ASN A 59 0.80 -43.09 7.66
CA ASN A 59 2.07 -43.31 6.93
C ASN A 59 3.25 -42.48 7.48
N ASN A 60 3.42 -42.45 8.79
CA ASN A 60 4.44 -41.66 9.51
C ASN A 60 4.32 -40.13 9.36
N SER A 61 3.26 -39.62 8.75
CA SER A 61 2.96 -38.20 8.67
C SER A 61 1.76 -37.84 9.54
N ALA A 62 1.74 -36.61 10.06
CA ALA A 62 0.57 -36.09 10.73
C ALA A 62 -0.44 -35.55 9.71
N MET A 63 -1.65 -36.08 9.73
CA MET A 63 -2.79 -35.57 8.97
C MET A 63 -3.41 -34.40 9.74
N VAL A 64 -3.43 -33.24 9.12
CA VAL A 64 -3.91 -31.98 9.71
C VAL A 64 -5.08 -31.39 8.91
N PRO A 65 -5.99 -30.64 9.54
CA PRO A 65 -7.16 -30.10 8.86
C PRO A 65 -6.80 -28.92 7.96
N LEU A 66 -6.94 -29.12 6.66
CA LEU A 66 -6.57 -28.15 5.64
C LEU A 66 -7.30 -26.82 5.83
N GLU A 67 -8.62 -26.86 5.92
CA GLU A 67 -9.45 -25.65 5.95
C GLU A 67 -9.16 -24.79 7.19
N TRP A 68 -8.87 -25.42 8.32
CA TRP A 68 -8.52 -24.68 9.52
C TRP A 68 -7.19 -23.95 9.37
N ILE A 69 -6.18 -24.63 8.77
CA ILE A 69 -4.86 -24.03 8.55
C ILE A 69 -4.93 -22.97 7.46
N THR A 70 -5.56 -23.26 6.30
CA THR A 70 -5.67 -22.32 5.18
C THR A 70 -6.46 -21.08 5.58
N THR A 71 -7.50 -21.23 6.39
CA THR A 71 -8.22 -20.11 6.99
C THR A 71 -7.29 -19.26 7.86
N ALA A 72 -6.48 -19.90 8.70
CA ALA A 72 -5.56 -19.21 9.59
C ALA A 72 -4.46 -18.45 8.83
N VAL A 73 -3.92 -19.03 7.76
CA VAL A 73 -2.88 -18.37 6.94
C VAL A 73 -3.44 -17.45 5.85
N GLY A 74 -4.75 -17.34 5.71
CA GLY A 74 -5.36 -16.46 4.70
C GLY A 74 -5.36 -17.03 3.28
N ALA A 75 -5.21 -18.36 3.11
CA ALA A 75 -5.25 -19.00 1.80
C ALA A 75 -6.69 -19.30 1.34
N GLU A 76 -6.92 -19.20 0.05
CA GLU A 76 -8.19 -19.57 -0.58
C GLU A 76 -8.25 -21.07 -0.88
N VAL A 77 -9.43 -21.69 -0.69
CA VAL A 77 -9.66 -23.12 -0.96
C VAL A 77 -10.89 -23.29 -1.85
N ASN A 78 -10.68 -23.75 -3.06
CA ASN A 78 -11.73 -24.05 -4.04
C ASN A 78 -11.92 -25.56 -4.15
N LYS A 79 -13.15 -26.06 -3.91
CA LYS A 79 -13.47 -27.49 -3.98
C LYS A 79 -14.37 -27.80 -5.15
N LYS A 80 -13.93 -28.71 -6.02
CA LYS A 80 -14.74 -29.23 -7.14
C LYS A 80 -14.64 -30.75 -7.19
N ASN A 81 -15.67 -31.42 -6.76
CA ASN A 81 -15.69 -32.89 -6.62
C ASN A 81 -14.60 -33.40 -5.67
N LYS A 82 -13.65 -34.20 -6.17
CA LYS A 82 -12.50 -34.71 -5.41
C LYS A 82 -11.26 -33.83 -5.52
N VAL A 83 -11.30 -32.79 -6.35
CA VAL A 83 -10.18 -31.88 -6.58
C VAL A 83 -10.35 -30.66 -5.66
N ILE A 84 -9.25 -30.30 -5.02
CA ILE A 84 -9.17 -29.15 -4.12
C ILE A 84 -8.00 -28.31 -4.58
N GLU A 85 -8.31 -27.09 -4.96
CA GLU A 85 -7.33 -26.06 -5.29
C GLU A 85 -7.10 -25.19 -4.06
N VAL A 86 -5.84 -24.90 -3.78
CA VAL A 86 -5.40 -24.05 -2.67
C VAL A 86 -4.54 -22.95 -3.23
N ILE A 87 -4.95 -21.69 -3.00
CA ILE A 87 -4.28 -20.49 -3.52
C ILE A 87 -3.78 -19.66 -2.35
N TYR A 88 -2.50 -19.28 -2.35
CA TYR A 88 -1.88 -18.38 -1.39
C TYR A 88 -0.86 -17.49 -2.09
N GLY A 89 -1.18 -16.20 -2.25
CA GLY A 89 -0.36 -15.30 -3.07
C GLY A 89 -0.20 -15.83 -4.50
N GLU A 90 1.04 -16.00 -4.96
CA GLU A 90 1.35 -16.60 -6.26
C GLU A 90 1.38 -18.15 -6.24
N MET A 91 1.25 -18.76 -5.06
CA MET A 91 1.22 -20.22 -4.93
C MET A 91 -0.16 -20.75 -5.29
N ASN A 92 -0.22 -21.70 -6.22
CA ASN A 92 -1.40 -22.47 -6.55
C ASN A 92 -1.08 -23.96 -6.42
N ALA A 93 -1.80 -24.69 -5.58
CA ALA A 93 -1.64 -26.11 -5.41
C ALA A 93 -2.97 -26.85 -5.62
N GLU A 94 -2.97 -27.89 -6.47
CA GLU A 94 -4.13 -28.75 -6.72
C GLU A 94 -3.88 -30.14 -6.15
N ILE A 95 -4.71 -30.55 -5.18
CA ILE A 95 -4.70 -31.90 -4.59
C ILE A 95 -5.98 -32.65 -4.94
N THR A 96 -5.88 -33.96 -5.09
CA THR A 96 -7.04 -34.82 -5.30
C THR A 96 -7.23 -35.75 -4.09
N VAL A 97 -8.42 -35.73 -3.52
CA VAL A 97 -8.78 -36.62 -2.39
C VAL A 97 -8.60 -38.07 -2.81
N GLY A 98 -7.79 -38.80 -2.04
CA GLY A 98 -7.42 -40.19 -2.30
C GLY A 98 -6.19 -40.39 -3.18
N SER A 99 -5.54 -39.35 -3.68
CA SER A 99 -4.29 -39.39 -4.43
C SER A 99 -3.13 -38.87 -3.62
N THR A 100 -1.97 -39.50 -3.72
CA THR A 100 -0.72 -38.96 -3.16
C THR A 100 -0.01 -38.01 -4.13
N GLU A 101 -0.38 -37.99 -5.40
CA GLU A 101 0.16 -37.04 -6.37
C GLU A 101 -0.63 -35.75 -6.32
N TYR A 102 0.08 -34.63 -6.42
CA TYR A 102 -0.51 -33.28 -6.48
C TYR A 102 0.31 -32.35 -7.37
N ILE A 103 -0.27 -31.24 -7.78
CA ILE A 103 0.39 -30.20 -8.56
C ILE A 103 0.61 -28.99 -7.66
N SER A 104 1.78 -28.39 -7.72
CA SER A 104 2.10 -27.12 -7.04
C SER A 104 2.85 -26.23 -8.03
N ASN A 105 2.26 -25.09 -8.39
CA ASN A 105 2.81 -24.15 -9.37
C ASN A 105 3.31 -24.84 -10.66
N THR A 106 2.48 -25.71 -11.25
CA THR A 106 2.79 -26.53 -12.46
C THR A 106 3.70 -27.74 -12.23
N GLU A 107 4.33 -27.90 -11.08
CA GLU A 107 5.18 -29.05 -10.75
C GLU A 107 4.39 -30.22 -10.16
N LYS A 108 4.62 -31.42 -10.63
CA LYS A 108 4.08 -32.63 -10.00
C LYS A 108 4.91 -33.02 -8.78
N LYS A 109 4.23 -33.15 -7.64
CA LYS A 109 4.82 -33.52 -6.34
C LYS A 109 4.08 -34.70 -5.73
N LYS A 110 4.66 -35.29 -4.69
CA LYS A 110 4.10 -36.48 -4.03
C LYS A 110 4.05 -36.28 -2.51
N LEU A 111 2.92 -36.62 -1.92
CA LEU A 111 2.66 -36.61 -0.49
C LEU A 111 2.94 -37.99 0.14
N PRO A 112 3.34 -38.06 1.42
CA PRO A 112 3.54 -39.31 2.14
C PRO A 112 2.23 -40.09 2.38
N ALA A 113 1.10 -39.39 2.45
CA ALA A 113 -0.24 -39.95 2.58
C ALA A 113 -1.23 -39.16 1.70
N ALA A 114 -2.26 -39.86 1.20
CA ALA A 114 -3.29 -39.20 0.38
C ALA A 114 -4.20 -38.28 1.24
N PRO A 115 -4.60 -37.09 0.74
CA PRO A 115 -5.66 -36.30 1.34
C PRO A 115 -6.96 -37.10 1.47
N VAL A 116 -7.65 -36.93 2.59
CA VAL A 116 -8.94 -37.59 2.86
C VAL A 116 -9.94 -36.61 3.45
N VAL A 117 -11.21 -36.81 3.17
CA VAL A 117 -12.29 -36.08 3.84
C VAL A 117 -12.75 -36.88 5.04
N LYS A 118 -12.68 -36.30 6.23
CA LYS A 118 -13.11 -36.89 7.49
C LYS A 118 -13.94 -35.87 8.26
N ASP A 119 -15.12 -36.28 8.73
CA ASP A 119 -16.03 -35.43 9.52
C ASP A 119 -16.28 -34.02 8.92
N LYS A 120 -16.39 -33.96 7.57
CA LYS A 120 -16.56 -32.77 6.73
C LYS A 120 -15.30 -31.89 6.56
N ALA A 121 -14.18 -32.20 7.20
CA ALA A 121 -12.90 -31.51 6.99
C ALA A 121 -12.00 -32.30 6.06
N THR A 122 -11.23 -31.58 5.24
CA THR A 122 -10.17 -32.18 4.43
C THR A 122 -8.91 -32.33 5.28
N MET A 123 -8.44 -33.55 5.44
CA MET A 123 -7.20 -33.85 6.16
C MET A 123 -6.07 -34.04 5.15
N VAL A 124 -4.99 -33.29 5.32
CA VAL A 124 -3.79 -33.36 4.46
C VAL A 124 -2.56 -33.69 5.28
N PRO A 125 -1.54 -34.33 4.70
CA PRO A 125 -0.25 -34.51 5.36
C PRO A 125 0.37 -33.15 5.72
N LEU A 126 1.03 -33.08 6.87
CA LEU A 126 1.70 -31.86 7.35
C LEU A 126 2.75 -31.34 6.33
N GLU A 127 3.33 -32.25 5.55
CA GLU A 127 4.27 -31.93 4.48
C GLU A 127 3.64 -31.15 3.32
N PHE A 128 2.32 -31.27 3.12
CA PHE A 128 1.60 -30.38 2.19
C PHE A 128 1.66 -28.94 2.66
N ILE A 129 1.49 -28.72 3.96
CA ILE A 129 1.54 -27.38 4.56
C ILE A 129 2.95 -26.81 4.46
N SER A 130 3.96 -27.53 4.95
CA SER A 130 5.35 -27.06 4.92
C SER A 130 5.95 -26.92 3.51
N GLY A 131 5.40 -27.59 2.53
CA GLY A 131 5.90 -27.58 1.15
C GLY A 131 5.24 -26.54 0.24
N ASN A 132 4.16 -25.89 0.70
CA ASN A 132 3.39 -24.96 -0.14
C ASN A 132 3.09 -23.61 0.54
N PHE A 133 3.41 -23.43 1.81
CA PHE A 133 3.24 -22.18 2.50
C PHE A 133 4.56 -21.69 3.08
N PRO A 134 4.78 -20.38 3.22
CA PRO A 134 5.97 -19.80 3.85
C PRO A 134 5.91 -19.99 5.37
N VAL A 135 5.93 -21.23 5.82
CA VAL A 135 5.80 -21.59 7.24
C VAL A 135 7.00 -22.40 7.72
N THR A 136 7.42 -22.14 8.95
CA THR A 136 8.30 -23.03 9.69
C THR A 136 7.46 -24.01 10.51
N VAL A 137 7.59 -25.31 10.21
CA VAL A 137 6.90 -26.37 10.94
C VAL A 137 7.84 -27.06 11.92
N THR A 138 7.49 -27.02 13.20
CA THR A 138 8.18 -27.78 14.26
C THR A 138 7.23 -28.84 14.82
N SER A 139 7.62 -30.10 14.81
CA SER A 139 6.78 -31.17 15.35
C SER A 139 7.56 -32.13 16.24
N ASP A 140 6.97 -32.48 17.39
CA ASP A 140 7.38 -33.63 18.19
C ASP A 140 6.28 -34.68 18.12
N LEU A 141 6.37 -35.53 17.10
CA LEU A 141 5.33 -36.54 16.83
C LEU A 141 5.24 -37.60 17.94
N LYS A 142 6.29 -37.78 18.77
CA LYS A 142 6.23 -38.67 19.96
C LYS A 142 5.33 -38.12 21.04
N LYS A 143 5.32 -36.81 21.21
CA LYS A 143 4.41 -36.08 22.12
C LYS A 143 3.11 -35.66 21.42
N GLY A 144 3.02 -35.84 20.11
CA GLY A 144 1.89 -35.45 19.28
C GLY A 144 1.77 -33.93 19.09
N SER A 145 2.77 -33.13 19.42
CA SER A 145 2.72 -31.68 19.27
C SER A 145 3.16 -31.23 17.89
N ILE A 146 2.43 -30.30 17.30
CA ILE A 146 2.71 -29.68 16.02
C ILE A 146 2.59 -28.16 16.21
N LYS A 147 3.63 -27.43 15.83
CA LYS A 147 3.65 -25.98 15.80
C LYS A 147 3.97 -25.52 14.40
N ILE A 148 3.12 -24.69 13.82
CA ILE A 148 3.28 -24.08 12.52
C ILE A 148 3.42 -22.59 12.75
N VAL A 149 4.50 -22.01 12.29
CA VAL A 149 4.79 -20.57 12.38
C VAL A 149 4.82 -20.03 10.98
N LEU A 150 3.91 -19.14 10.62
CA LEU A 150 3.97 -18.42 9.36
C LEU A 150 5.11 -17.41 9.44
N GLU A 151 6.07 -17.52 8.52
CA GLU A 151 7.11 -16.53 8.34
C GLU A 151 6.47 -15.38 7.55
N ASP A 152 6.46 -14.20 8.13
CA ASP A 152 5.80 -13.03 7.54
C ASP A 152 6.52 -12.63 6.24
N ASP A 153 5.78 -12.63 5.13
CA ASP A 153 6.21 -12.08 3.84
C ASP A 153 5.68 -10.65 3.60
N GLY A 154 5.18 -10.01 4.66
CA GLY A 154 4.62 -8.65 4.61
C GLY A 154 3.17 -8.55 4.15
N ALA A 155 2.47 -9.68 3.90
CA ALA A 155 1.09 -9.70 3.39
C ALA A 155 0.02 -9.91 4.48
N LEU A 156 0.40 -10.11 5.74
CA LEU A 156 -0.52 -10.43 6.82
C LEU A 156 -0.79 -9.23 7.72
N ASN A 157 -1.84 -8.52 7.38
CA ASN A 157 -2.41 -7.49 8.22
C ASN A 157 -3.17 -8.10 9.42
N ASP A 158 -2.88 -7.60 10.63
CA ASP A 158 -3.63 -7.79 11.88
C ASP A 158 -4.39 -9.13 12.05
N LEU A 159 -3.71 -10.11 12.65
CA LEU A 159 -4.23 -11.46 12.86
C LEU A 159 -5.21 -11.58 14.05
N SER A 160 -5.51 -10.49 14.74
CA SER A 160 -6.48 -10.48 15.84
C SER A 160 -7.88 -10.96 15.40
N PHE A 161 -8.20 -10.82 14.10
CA PHE A 161 -9.45 -11.31 13.53
C PHE A 161 -9.55 -12.85 13.46
N LEU A 162 -8.42 -13.58 13.50
CA LEU A 162 -8.43 -15.04 13.47
C LEU A 162 -8.85 -15.67 14.80
N THR A 163 -8.72 -14.92 15.88
CA THR A 163 -8.98 -15.40 17.25
C THR A 163 -10.34 -14.98 17.81
N GLY A 164 -10.98 -13.97 17.18
CA GLY A 164 -12.26 -13.43 17.63
C GLY A 164 -13.28 -13.35 16.51
N GLY A 165 -14.16 -14.33 16.40
CA GLY A 165 -15.46 -14.05 15.80
C GLY A 165 -16.10 -12.89 16.57
N ILE A 166 -16.83 -12.00 15.88
CA ILE A 166 -17.60 -10.98 16.56
C ILE A 166 -18.56 -11.70 17.52
N THR A 167 -18.41 -11.46 18.79
CA THR A 167 -19.17 -12.15 19.85
C THR A 167 -20.60 -11.64 19.92
N SER A 168 -20.89 -10.54 19.27
CA SER A 168 -22.18 -9.85 19.28
C SER A 168 -22.77 -9.77 17.87
N PRO A 169 -24.07 -9.91 17.68
CA PRO A 169 -24.71 -9.74 16.37
C PRO A 169 -24.71 -8.28 15.91
N LYS A 170 -24.07 -7.40 16.63
CA LYS A 170 -24.00 -5.97 16.33
C LYS A 170 -22.64 -5.40 16.66
N VAL A 171 -22.08 -4.63 15.75
CA VAL A 171 -20.84 -3.88 15.95
C VAL A 171 -21.13 -2.38 15.96
N GLY A 172 -20.30 -1.61 16.62
CA GLY A 172 -20.41 -0.15 16.64
C GLY A 172 -19.07 0.51 16.86
N ASN A 173 -19.01 1.79 16.54
CA ASN A 173 -17.88 2.65 16.82
C ASN A 173 -18.36 3.87 17.62
N SER A 174 -17.99 3.94 18.89
CA SER A 174 -18.46 4.97 19.81
C SER A 174 -17.90 6.36 19.49
N PHE A 175 -16.73 6.45 18.90
CA PHE A 175 -16.13 7.72 18.50
C PHE A 175 -16.87 8.33 17.30
N TYR A 176 -17.08 7.54 16.24
CA TYR A 176 -17.82 8.00 15.06
C TYR A 176 -19.35 7.88 15.21
N GLY A 177 -19.83 7.31 16.30
CA GLY A 177 -21.24 7.30 16.66
C GLY A 177 -22.13 6.39 15.84
N TRP A 178 -21.59 5.33 15.20
CA TRP A 178 -22.36 4.40 14.39
C TRP A 178 -22.45 2.98 14.98
N SER A 179 -23.48 2.23 14.58
CA SER A 179 -23.57 0.79 14.80
C SER A 179 -24.31 0.09 13.66
N LEU A 180 -24.02 -1.20 13.46
CA LEU A 180 -24.58 -2.04 12.39
C LEU A 180 -24.85 -3.45 12.93
N SER A 181 -26.03 -4.02 12.61
CA SER A 181 -26.31 -5.45 12.82
C SER A 181 -25.69 -6.26 11.68
N ILE A 182 -25.04 -7.35 12.01
CA ILE A 182 -24.32 -8.22 11.08
C ILE A 182 -24.77 -9.67 11.25
N PRO A 183 -24.62 -10.51 10.22
CA PRO A 183 -24.92 -11.94 10.34
C PRO A 183 -24.11 -12.60 11.46
N SER A 184 -24.72 -13.57 12.14
CA SER A 184 -24.00 -14.39 13.13
C SER A 184 -22.82 -15.10 12.50
N GLY A 185 -21.70 -15.24 13.22
CA GLY A 185 -20.46 -15.83 12.70
C GLY A 185 -19.63 -14.88 11.84
N SER A 186 -20.07 -13.63 11.64
CA SER A 186 -19.25 -12.61 10.97
C SER A 186 -18.00 -12.27 11.77
N ARG A 187 -16.96 -11.80 11.06
CA ARG A 187 -15.69 -11.39 11.65
C ARG A 187 -15.17 -10.11 11.00
N ILE A 188 -14.44 -9.33 11.77
CA ILE A 188 -13.69 -8.19 11.25
C ILE A 188 -12.47 -8.73 10.50
N VAL A 189 -12.27 -8.31 9.26
CA VAL A 189 -11.12 -8.70 8.41
C VAL A 189 -10.18 -7.52 8.15
N SER A 190 -10.63 -6.30 8.39
CA SER A 190 -9.78 -5.12 8.38
C SER A 190 -10.35 -4.06 9.33
N ASN A 191 -9.48 -3.34 9.99
CA ASN A 191 -9.83 -2.19 10.82
C ASN A 191 -8.70 -1.17 10.72
N SER A 192 -8.95 -0.03 10.11
CA SER A 192 -7.96 1.04 9.99
C SER A 192 -7.46 1.49 11.37
N PHE A 193 -6.32 2.15 11.42
CA PHE A 193 -5.72 2.55 12.69
C PHE A 193 -6.63 3.46 13.54
N LYS A 194 -7.52 4.26 12.90
CA LYS A 194 -8.54 5.08 13.57
C LYS A 194 -9.92 4.43 13.65
N SER A 195 -10.08 3.24 13.11
CA SER A 195 -11.40 2.60 12.94
C SER A 195 -12.39 3.45 12.13
N ASP A 196 -11.89 4.29 11.24
CA ASP A 196 -12.68 5.04 10.26
C ASP A 196 -13.02 4.21 9.02
N LYS A 197 -12.30 3.11 8.80
CA LYS A 197 -12.59 2.12 7.77
C LYS A 197 -12.51 0.72 8.36
N VAL A 198 -13.63 -0.01 8.29
CA VAL A 198 -13.78 -1.35 8.89
C VAL A 198 -14.37 -2.29 7.85
N GLY A 199 -13.70 -3.41 7.63
CA GLY A 199 -14.15 -4.50 6.78
C GLY A 199 -14.59 -5.70 7.63
N ILE A 200 -15.75 -6.26 7.30
CA ILE A 200 -16.35 -7.39 8.00
C ILE A 200 -16.80 -8.41 6.95
N THR A 201 -16.53 -9.69 7.18
CA THR A 201 -17.03 -10.76 6.31
C THR A 201 -17.93 -11.71 7.10
N ASN A 202 -18.92 -12.32 6.41
CA ASN A 202 -19.70 -13.39 6.99
C ASN A 202 -18.90 -14.71 7.03
N GLU A 203 -19.43 -15.71 7.74
CA GLU A 203 -18.74 -17.01 7.94
C GLU A 203 -18.40 -17.71 6.60
N SER A 204 -19.30 -17.66 5.62
CA SER A 204 -19.11 -18.25 4.29
C SER A 204 -18.25 -17.42 3.33
N ARG A 205 -17.83 -16.21 3.75
CA ARG A 205 -17.12 -15.21 2.92
C ARG A 205 -17.86 -14.82 1.61
N SER A 206 -19.12 -15.10 1.51
CA SER A 206 -19.96 -14.69 0.38
C SER A 206 -20.40 -13.23 0.46
N LEU A 207 -20.25 -12.61 1.64
CA LEU A 207 -20.59 -11.21 1.88
C LEU A 207 -19.44 -10.49 2.58
N TYR A 208 -19.17 -9.30 2.09
CA TYR A 208 -18.25 -8.36 2.71
C TYR A 208 -18.99 -7.06 3.00
N PHE A 209 -18.88 -6.60 4.22
CA PHE A 209 -19.43 -5.33 4.67
C PHE A 209 -18.29 -4.36 4.90
N GLU A 210 -18.41 -3.15 4.39
CA GLU A 210 -17.45 -2.09 4.69
C GLU A 210 -18.19 -0.90 5.26
N ILE A 211 -17.71 -0.40 6.40
CA ILE A 211 -18.11 0.89 6.93
C ILE A 211 -16.90 1.81 6.80
N ALA A 212 -17.04 2.90 6.06
CA ALA A 212 -16.03 3.93 5.97
C ALA A 212 -16.60 5.29 6.40
N VAL A 213 -15.79 6.06 7.14
CA VAL A 213 -16.15 7.39 7.63
C VAL A 213 -15.16 8.38 7.05
N GLU A 214 -15.65 9.32 6.26
CA GLU A 214 -14.83 10.31 5.57
C GLU A 214 -15.18 11.72 6.05
N ASN A 215 -14.18 12.55 6.36
CA ASN A 215 -14.42 13.96 6.65
C ASN A 215 -14.91 14.68 5.38
N LYS A 216 -15.95 15.47 5.51
CA LYS A 216 -16.54 16.20 4.38
C LYS A 216 -15.59 17.23 3.75
N ASN A 217 -14.70 17.81 4.55
CA ASN A 217 -13.82 18.89 4.10
C ASN A 217 -14.56 20.01 3.32
N GLY A 218 -15.77 20.33 3.77
CA GLY A 218 -16.63 21.33 3.17
C GLY A 218 -17.45 20.85 1.96
N ARG A 219 -17.29 19.60 1.48
CA ARG A 219 -18.09 19.02 0.38
C ARG A 219 -19.55 18.83 0.82
N LYS A 220 -20.46 18.99 -0.12
CA LYS A 220 -21.90 18.72 0.07
C LYS A 220 -22.25 17.34 -0.44
N LEU A 221 -23.28 16.72 0.16
CA LEU A 221 -23.78 15.40 -0.25
C LEU A 221 -24.16 15.35 -1.75
N ALA A 222 -24.75 16.43 -2.27
CA ALA A 222 -25.14 16.52 -3.68
C ALA A 222 -23.93 16.58 -4.64
N GLU A 223 -22.84 17.20 -4.24
CA GLU A 223 -21.59 17.24 -5.02
C GLU A 223 -21.00 15.82 -5.11
N LEU A 224 -20.88 15.16 -3.95
CA LEU A 224 -20.41 13.77 -3.89
C LEU A 224 -21.31 12.81 -4.70
N TYR A 225 -22.63 12.97 -4.64
CA TYR A 225 -23.56 12.17 -5.42
C TYR A 225 -23.35 12.36 -6.92
N ASN A 226 -23.21 13.59 -7.38
CA ASN A 226 -22.96 13.88 -8.78
C ASN A 226 -21.63 13.27 -9.27
N ASP A 227 -20.57 13.37 -8.48
CA ASP A 227 -19.26 12.78 -8.81
C ASP A 227 -19.38 11.26 -9.03
N ILE A 228 -20.17 10.58 -8.20
CA ILE A 228 -20.39 9.13 -8.31
C ILE A 228 -21.20 8.77 -9.54
N LEU A 229 -22.19 9.58 -9.93
CA LEU A 229 -23.03 9.33 -11.12
C LEU A 229 -22.25 9.37 -12.45
N TYR A 230 -21.09 10.01 -12.51
CA TYR A 230 -20.22 9.97 -13.69
C TYR A 230 -19.59 8.59 -13.93
N ASN A 231 -19.64 7.69 -12.95
CA ASN A 231 -19.16 6.33 -13.12
C ASN A 231 -20.19 5.47 -13.87
N SER A 232 -19.83 4.97 -15.04
CA SER A 232 -20.72 4.19 -15.93
C SER A 232 -21.20 2.86 -15.33
N SER A 233 -20.55 2.37 -14.27
CA SER A 233 -20.95 1.13 -13.57
C SER A 233 -22.05 1.34 -12.53
N VAL A 234 -22.38 2.59 -12.19
CA VAL A 234 -23.42 2.92 -11.21
C VAL A 234 -24.83 2.63 -11.78
N ARG A 235 -25.64 1.96 -10.99
CA ARG A 235 -27.04 1.60 -11.29
C ARG A 235 -27.94 1.93 -10.11
N ASN A 236 -29.24 2.03 -10.35
CA ASN A 236 -30.26 2.16 -9.30
C ASN A 236 -29.94 3.23 -8.25
N SER A 237 -29.42 4.38 -8.69
CA SER A 237 -29.07 5.47 -7.79
C SER A 237 -30.29 6.26 -7.33
N LYS A 238 -30.29 6.64 -6.04
CA LYS A 238 -31.33 7.48 -5.43
C LYS A 238 -30.74 8.33 -4.34
N MET A 239 -31.09 9.61 -4.29
CA MET A 239 -30.78 10.52 -3.20
C MET A 239 -32.05 10.92 -2.45
N ASP A 240 -31.99 10.98 -1.12
CA ASP A 240 -33.03 11.47 -0.24
C ASP A 240 -32.46 12.55 0.72
N PRO A 241 -32.45 13.82 0.29
CA PRO A 241 -31.91 14.91 1.09
C PRO A 241 -32.88 15.36 2.19
N ALA A 242 -34.14 14.92 2.16
CA ALA A 242 -35.16 15.26 3.14
C ALA A 242 -35.30 14.21 4.25
N ALA A 243 -34.56 13.12 4.19
CA ALA A 243 -34.53 12.12 5.26
C ALA A 243 -34.02 12.72 6.58
N ALA A 244 -34.40 12.13 7.72
CA ALA A 244 -33.94 12.55 9.05
C ALA A 244 -32.40 12.60 9.17
N VAL A 245 -31.71 11.73 8.48
CA VAL A 245 -30.30 11.82 8.12
C VAL A 245 -30.24 11.78 6.59
N PRO A 246 -29.87 12.85 5.91
CA PRO A 246 -29.76 12.88 4.47
C PRO A 246 -28.83 11.78 3.96
N TYR A 247 -29.21 11.15 2.85
CA TYR A 247 -28.41 10.07 2.25
C TYR A 247 -28.59 9.98 0.75
N PHE A 248 -27.68 9.27 0.10
CA PHE A 248 -27.92 8.66 -1.20
C PHE A 248 -27.54 7.18 -1.18
N GLN A 249 -28.05 6.43 -2.13
CA GLN A 249 -27.66 5.03 -2.33
C GLN A 249 -27.56 4.70 -3.81
N TYR A 250 -26.80 3.68 -4.13
CA TYR A 250 -26.67 3.13 -5.47
C TYR A 250 -26.22 1.67 -5.41
N THR A 251 -26.35 1.00 -6.55
CA THR A 251 -25.73 -0.31 -6.78
C THR A 251 -24.78 -0.23 -7.95
N ARG A 252 -23.83 -1.15 -8.03
CA ARG A 252 -22.93 -1.33 -9.17
C ARG A 252 -22.48 -2.78 -9.27
N LEU A 253 -22.00 -3.15 -10.48
CA LEU A 253 -21.15 -4.33 -10.64
C LEU A 253 -19.69 -3.89 -10.53
N SER A 254 -18.88 -4.70 -9.84
CA SER A 254 -17.43 -4.55 -9.89
C SER A 254 -16.89 -5.01 -11.25
N GLU A 255 -15.63 -4.77 -11.52
CA GLU A 255 -14.94 -5.31 -12.69
C GLU A 255 -14.81 -6.85 -12.67
N TYR A 256 -15.09 -7.47 -11.54
CA TYR A 256 -15.15 -8.93 -11.35
C TYR A 256 -16.58 -9.48 -11.30
N ASP A 257 -17.58 -8.71 -11.81
CA ASP A 257 -19.01 -9.06 -11.81
C ASP A 257 -19.65 -9.23 -10.41
N GLU A 258 -18.99 -8.74 -9.37
CA GLU A 258 -19.54 -8.75 -8.01
C GLU A 258 -20.59 -7.65 -7.84
N SER A 259 -21.67 -7.98 -7.15
CA SER A 259 -22.74 -7.02 -6.87
C SER A 259 -22.46 -6.21 -5.61
N LEU A 260 -22.42 -4.88 -5.76
CA LEU A 260 -22.26 -3.95 -4.64
C LEU A 260 -23.52 -3.11 -4.43
N ARG A 261 -23.86 -2.89 -3.14
CA ARG A 261 -24.81 -1.85 -2.71
C ARG A 261 -24.10 -0.90 -1.76
N VAL A 262 -24.17 0.38 -2.05
CA VAL A 262 -23.57 1.42 -1.23
C VAL A 262 -24.65 2.39 -0.79
N LYS A 263 -24.64 2.78 0.49
CA LYS A 263 -25.46 3.85 1.05
C LYS A 263 -24.57 4.83 1.78
N VAL A 264 -24.67 6.11 1.45
CA VAL A 264 -23.84 7.17 2.02
C VAL A 264 -24.72 8.12 2.79
N PHE A 265 -24.44 8.29 4.07
CA PHE A 265 -25.16 9.18 4.96
C PHE A 265 -24.37 10.45 5.22
N ASP A 266 -25.08 11.57 5.35
CA ASP A 266 -24.53 12.88 5.67
C ASP A 266 -24.88 13.26 7.12
N LYS A 267 -23.90 13.24 8.04
CA LYS A 267 -24.16 13.64 9.43
C LYS A 267 -22.94 14.34 10.07
N GLY A 268 -23.16 15.50 10.66
CA GLY A 268 -22.10 16.30 11.29
C GLY A 268 -21.01 16.66 10.27
N ASP A 269 -19.76 16.39 10.61
CA ASP A 269 -18.59 16.67 9.78
C ASP A 269 -18.21 15.53 8.84
N TYR A 270 -19.00 14.44 8.82
CA TYR A 270 -18.61 13.19 8.13
C TYR A 270 -19.65 12.71 7.13
N PHE A 271 -19.16 12.06 6.07
CA PHE A 271 -19.90 11.09 5.27
C PHE A 271 -19.65 9.69 5.81
N TYR A 272 -20.72 8.89 5.89
CA TYR A 272 -20.67 7.50 6.34
C TYR A 272 -21.06 6.59 5.20
N TYR A 273 -20.14 5.81 4.71
CA TYR A 273 -20.36 4.82 3.67
C TYR A 273 -20.66 3.47 4.32
N VAL A 274 -21.76 2.87 3.93
CA VAL A 274 -22.11 1.50 4.29
C VAL A 274 -22.19 0.71 3.01
N THR A 275 -21.29 -0.23 2.80
CA THR A 275 -21.18 -1.04 1.60
C THR A 275 -21.48 -2.49 1.92
N ILE A 276 -22.30 -3.13 1.08
CA ILE A 276 -22.44 -4.58 1.01
C ILE A 276 -21.87 -5.02 -0.32
N ASN A 277 -20.86 -5.86 -0.31
CA ASN A 277 -20.30 -6.53 -1.47
C ASN A 277 -20.68 -8.02 -1.41
N CYS A 278 -21.29 -8.52 -2.46
CA CYS A 278 -21.70 -9.91 -2.57
C CYS A 278 -20.88 -10.61 -3.66
N TYR A 279 -20.14 -11.61 -3.25
CA TYR A 279 -19.30 -12.44 -4.10
C TYR A 279 -20.07 -13.61 -4.75
N ASP A 280 -21.35 -13.79 -4.43
CA ASP A 280 -22.22 -14.76 -5.07
C ASP A 280 -22.79 -14.17 -6.37
N ASN A 281 -22.31 -14.64 -7.50
CA ASN A 281 -22.70 -14.17 -8.84
C ASN A 281 -24.19 -14.43 -9.15
N SER A 282 -24.92 -15.22 -8.34
CA SER A 282 -26.37 -15.38 -8.45
C SER A 282 -27.16 -14.20 -7.86
N VAL A 283 -26.49 -13.31 -7.13
CA VAL A 283 -27.08 -12.13 -6.52
C VAL A 283 -26.80 -10.92 -7.39
N THR A 284 -27.84 -10.42 -8.06
CA THR A 284 -27.75 -9.22 -8.91
C THR A 284 -27.77 -7.93 -8.08
N PRO A 285 -27.34 -6.79 -8.63
CA PRO A 285 -27.46 -5.48 -7.97
C PRO A 285 -28.89 -5.14 -7.55
N GLU A 286 -29.90 -5.52 -8.35
CA GLU A 286 -31.33 -5.33 -8.04
C GLU A 286 -31.77 -6.17 -6.84
N LYS A 287 -31.27 -7.40 -6.73
CA LYS A 287 -31.56 -8.29 -5.60
C LYS A 287 -30.99 -7.72 -4.28
N LEU A 288 -29.83 -7.06 -4.30
CA LEU A 288 -29.30 -6.37 -3.11
C LEU A 288 -30.22 -5.25 -2.60
N LEU A 289 -31.07 -4.66 -3.46
CA LEU A 289 -32.02 -3.62 -3.08
C LEU A 289 -33.39 -4.18 -2.62
N THR A 290 -33.82 -5.31 -3.18
CA THR A 290 -35.19 -5.81 -3.03
C THR A 290 -35.32 -6.97 -2.05
N ASP A 291 -34.23 -7.70 -1.80
CA ASP A 291 -34.23 -8.79 -0.84
C ASP A 291 -34.17 -8.24 0.59
N LYS A 292 -35.18 -8.64 1.38
CA LYS A 292 -35.34 -8.21 2.78
C LYS A 292 -34.12 -8.50 3.66
N TYR A 293 -33.36 -9.53 3.34
CA TYR A 293 -32.15 -9.88 4.10
C TYR A 293 -31.12 -8.74 4.03
N TYR A 294 -30.76 -8.30 2.81
CA TYR A 294 -29.80 -7.21 2.63
C TYR A 294 -30.38 -5.86 3.06
N GLU A 295 -31.67 -5.66 2.84
CA GLU A 295 -32.37 -4.45 3.26
C GLU A 295 -32.37 -4.31 4.79
N ASN A 296 -32.65 -5.38 5.53
CA ASN A 296 -32.62 -5.36 7.00
C ASN A 296 -31.24 -5.05 7.55
N ILE A 297 -30.16 -5.60 6.95
CA ILE A 297 -28.80 -5.28 7.36
C ILE A 297 -28.53 -3.79 7.12
N MET A 298 -28.80 -3.29 5.94
CA MET A 298 -28.57 -1.89 5.57
C MET A 298 -29.37 -0.91 6.44
N ASN A 299 -30.63 -1.25 6.76
CA ASN A 299 -31.52 -0.45 7.60
C ASN A 299 -31.20 -0.54 9.09
N SER A 300 -30.40 -1.53 9.51
CA SER A 300 -29.94 -1.64 10.88
C SER A 300 -28.81 -0.66 11.22
N PHE A 301 -28.22 -0.01 10.20
CA PHE A 301 -27.21 1.01 10.42
C PHE A 301 -27.80 2.21 11.16
N SER A 302 -27.18 2.57 12.25
CA SER A 302 -27.61 3.66 13.13
C SER A 302 -26.45 4.60 13.42
N LEU A 303 -26.72 5.89 13.42
CA LEU A 303 -25.76 6.96 13.72
C LEU A 303 -25.95 7.56 15.12
N ASN A 304 -26.42 6.76 16.09
CA ASN A 304 -26.71 7.20 17.47
C ASN A 304 -25.97 6.38 18.54
N TYR A 305 -24.98 5.59 18.15
CA TYR A 305 -24.22 4.76 19.08
C TYR A 305 -23.23 5.62 19.87
N LYS A 306 -23.23 5.45 21.20
CA LYS A 306 -22.35 6.21 22.13
C LYS A 306 -21.46 5.30 23.00
N GLY A 307 -21.30 4.04 22.63
CA GLY A 307 -20.59 3.05 23.43
C GLY A 307 -21.43 2.43 24.56
N ALA A 308 -20.85 1.44 25.20
CA ALA A 308 -21.38 0.77 26.40
C ALA A 308 -22.83 0.23 26.30
N VAL A 309 -23.29 -0.16 25.11
CA VAL A 309 -24.60 -0.76 24.90
C VAL A 309 -24.46 -2.28 24.89
N LYS A 310 -25.21 -2.98 25.76
CA LYS A 310 -25.23 -4.45 25.81
C LYS A 310 -25.58 -5.04 24.44
N GLY A 311 -24.77 -5.97 23.96
CA GLY A 311 -24.99 -6.65 22.69
C GLY A 311 -24.46 -5.88 21.47
N VAL A 312 -23.69 -4.83 21.67
CA VAL A 312 -22.92 -4.14 20.63
C VAL A 312 -21.44 -4.23 21.00
N GLU A 313 -20.63 -4.77 20.10
CA GLU A 313 -19.19 -4.77 20.22
C GLU A 313 -18.63 -3.43 19.74
N ASP A 314 -17.99 -2.68 20.64
CA ASP A 314 -17.38 -1.39 20.31
C ASP A 314 -15.97 -1.60 19.76
N ILE A 315 -15.78 -1.24 18.50
CA ILE A 315 -14.52 -1.41 17.78
C ILE A 315 -13.72 -0.12 17.65
N SER A 316 -14.11 0.94 18.35
CA SER A 316 -13.38 2.21 18.33
C SER A 316 -11.96 2.04 18.87
N ARG A 317 -10.98 2.51 18.12
CA ARG A 317 -9.58 2.60 18.56
C ARG A 317 -9.22 3.99 19.06
N VAL A 318 -10.15 4.95 18.98
CA VAL A 318 -9.91 6.31 19.45
C VAL A 318 -10.11 6.39 20.95
N VAL A 319 -9.07 6.87 21.64
CA VAL A 319 -9.06 7.06 23.10
C VAL A 319 -9.28 8.54 23.41
N GLN A 320 -10.10 8.84 24.40
CA GLN A 320 -10.22 10.19 24.94
C GLN A 320 -9.04 10.46 25.88
N GLY A 321 -8.15 11.35 25.44
CA GLY A 321 -6.94 11.69 26.18
C GLY A 321 -7.16 12.85 27.16
N LYS A 322 -6.17 13.02 28.05
CA LYS A 322 -6.09 14.18 28.97
C LYS A 322 -5.09 15.22 28.48
N ALA A 323 -4.44 14.99 27.34
CA ALA A 323 -3.45 15.87 26.74
C ALA A 323 -4.11 17.03 25.98
N SER A 324 -3.31 17.91 25.42
CA SER A 324 -3.75 19.05 24.61
C SER A 324 -4.59 18.66 23.38
N PHE A 325 -4.44 17.39 22.90
CA PHE A 325 -5.38 16.80 21.94
C PHE A 325 -6.28 15.78 22.65
N TYR A 326 -7.55 16.12 22.79
CA TYR A 326 -8.52 15.37 23.60
C TYR A 326 -8.79 13.95 23.11
N ASN A 327 -8.61 13.67 21.82
CA ASN A 327 -8.80 12.35 21.24
C ASN A 327 -7.54 11.94 20.49
N TYR A 328 -7.01 10.78 20.81
CA TYR A 328 -5.83 10.24 20.16
C TYR A 328 -5.99 8.77 19.80
N VAL A 329 -5.16 8.32 18.89
CA VAL A 329 -4.98 6.91 18.53
C VAL A 329 -3.52 6.57 18.75
N THR A 330 -3.25 5.42 19.36
CA THR A 330 -1.90 4.89 19.41
C THR A 330 -1.63 4.16 18.10
N LEU A 331 -0.68 4.66 17.34
CA LEU A 331 -0.15 3.98 16.18
C LEU A 331 0.98 3.07 16.66
N ASN A 332 0.71 1.77 16.69
CA ASN A 332 1.73 0.74 16.84
C ASN A 332 2.13 0.30 15.44
N LEU A 333 3.37 0.52 15.09
CA LEU A 333 3.95 0.00 13.87
C LEU A 333 4.58 -1.36 14.19
N ASP A 334 4.79 -2.14 13.14
CA ASP A 334 5.32 -3.49 13.30
C ASP A 334 6.66 -3.45 14.07
N ALA A 335 6.67 -3.95 15.31
CA ALA A 335 7.83 -3.97 16.20
C ALA A 335 9.04 -4.73 15.60
N LYS A 336 8.85 -5.47 14.51
CA LYS A 336 9.95 -6.14 13.79
C LYS A 336 10.80 -5.15 13.00
N TYR A 337 10.18 -4.09 12.45
CA TYR A 337 10.87 -3.13 11.59
C TYR A 337 10.91 -1.73 12.19
N LEU A 338 10.00 -1.39 13.08
CA LEU A 338 9.84 -0.06 13.63
C LEU A 338 9.60 -0.15 15.15
N PRO A 339 10.67 -0.16 15.96
CA PRO A 339 10.60 -0.42 17.40
C PRO A 339 10.08 0.80 18.18
N TRP A 340 9.01 1.42 17.70
CA TRP A 340 8.40 2.57 18.34
C TRP A 340 6.88 2.62 18.12
N SER A 341 6.20 3.33 18.99
CA SER A 341 4.80 3.74 18.84
C SER A 341 4.66 5.24 19.05
N ILE A 342 3.53 5.78 18.64
CA ILE A 342 3.25 7.19 18.81
C ILE A 342 1.75 7.44 19.02
N ASN A 343 1.41 8.31 19.97
CA ASN A 343 0.05 8.78 20.13
C ASN A 343 -0.18 9.99 19.21
N VAL A 344 -1.06 9.84 18.24
CA VAL A 344 -1.37 10.90 17.27
C VAL A 344 -2.79 11.44 17.48
N PRO A 345 -3.03 12.73 17.22
CA PRO A 345 -4.38 13.27 17.25
C PRO A 345 -5.34 12.48 16.36
N ALA A 346 -6.53 12.15 16.85
CA ALA A 346 -7.50 11.33 16.10
C ALA A 346 -7.96 11.96 14.77
N LYS A 347 -7.81 13.28 14.63
CA LYS A 347 -8.08 14.00 13.36
C LYS A 347 -6.99 13.85 12.30
N TRP A 348 -5.81 13.32 12.67
CA TRP A 348 -4.73 13.07 11.72
C TRP A 348 -4.93 11.76 10.98
N ASP A 349 -4.37 11.69 9.79
CA ASP A 349 -4.37 10.51 8.94
C ASP A 349 -2.95 10.06 8.60
N LYS A 350 -2.81 8.83 8.13
CA LYS A 350 -1.68 8.47 7.30
C LYS A 350 -1.87 9.19 5.98
N VAL A 351 -1.03 10.19 5.75
CA VAL A 351 -1.02 11.02 4.55
C VAL A 351 0.20 10.63 3.74
N LEU A 352 0.17 10.72 2.46
CA LEU A 352 1.21 10.24 1.55
C LEU A 352 1.42 8.72 1.61
N SER A 353 1.19 8.10 0.47
CA SER A 353 1.57 6.71 0.25
C SER A 353 3.09 6.64 0.05
N ASN A 354 3.75 5.75 0.76
CA ASN A 354 5.19 5.55 0.65
C ASN A 354 5.47 4.04 0.67
N ASP A 355 6.20 3.55 -0.33
CA ASP A 355 6.63 2.15 -0.42
C ASP A 355 7.80 1.82 0.52
N ASP A 356 8.37 2.84 1.17
CA ASP A 356 9.41 2.63 2.16
C ASP A 356 8.78 2.31 3.52
N PRO A 357 8.89 1.08 4.02
CA PRO A 357 8.31 0.68 5.30
C PRO A 357 9.01 1.31 6.50
N MET A 358 10.22 1.89 6.29
CA MET A 358 10.93 2.64 7.32
C MET A 358 10.42 4.07 7.45
N THR A 359 9.48 4.48 6.57
CA THR A 359 8.93 5.83 6.55
C THR A 359 7.44 5.83 6.83
N THR A 360 7.00 6.66 7.75
CA THR A 360 5.58 6.89 8.06
C THR A 360 5.27 8.37 7.97
N CYS A 361 4.21 8.72 7.22
CA CYS A 361 3.73 10.08 7.11
C CYS A 361 2.37 10.24 7.81
N LEU A 362 2.28 11.17 8.78
CA LEU A 362 1.13 11.42 9.62
C LEU A 362 0.78 12.91 9.63
N GLY A 363 -0.47 13.25 9.50
CA GLY A 363 -0.86 14.67 9.55
C GLY A 363 -2.32 14.93 9.23
N LEU A 364 -2.63 16.20 8.96
CA LEU A 364 -3.97 16.64 8.59
C LEU A 364 -4.28 16.35 7.11
N ASP A 365 -3.28 16.55 6.26
CA ASP A 365 -3.33 16.31 4.81
C ASP A 365 -1.90 16.29 4.23
N SER A 366 -1.76 16.13 2.92
CA SER A 366 -0.48 16.12 2.21
C SER A 366 0.33 17.44 2.25
N ARG A 367 -0.19 18.49 2.85
CA ARG A 367 0.48 19.79 3.04
C ARG A 367 0.84 20.08 4.49
N HIS A 368 0.23 19.36 5.44
CA HIS A 368 0.36 19.55 6.88
C HIS A 368 0.65 18.19 7.52
N TYR A 369 1.89 17.75 7.45
CA TYR A 369 2.26 16.42 7.90
C TYR A 369 3.64 16.40 8.58
N MET A 370 3.89 15.34 9.32
CA MET A 370 5.23 14.91 9.69
C MET A 370 5.55 13.58 9.01
N ARG A 371 6.79 13.46 8.55
CA ARG A 371 7.38 12.22 8.06
C ARG A 371 8.36 11.73 9.12
N ILE A 372 8.22 10.50 9.54
CA ILE A 372 9.14 9.83 10.45
C ILE A 372 9.86 8.77 9.65
N THR A 373 11.16 8.89 9.53
CA THR A 373 12.03 7.94 8.85
C THR A 373 13.05 7.40 9.83
N MET A 374 13.32 6.11 9.79
CA MET A 374 14.33 5.46 10.60
C MET A 374 15.49 5.00 9.71
N ASN A 375 16.70 5.37 10.09
CA ASN A 375 17.95 5.03 9.40
C ASN A 375 18.99 4.51 10.39
N THR A 376 20.14 4.07 9.88
CA THR A 376 21.37 3.87 10.66
C THR A 376 22.30 5.07 10.49
N LEU A 377 23.27 5.23 11.39
CA LEU A 377 24.33 6.24 11.21
C LEU A 377 25.17 6.01 9.94
N GLY A 378 25.14 4.78 9.39
CA GLY A 378 25.97 4.40 8.24
C GLY A 378 27.45 4.58 8.54
N ASP A 379 28.16 5.28 7.66
CA ASP A 379 29.60 5.57 7.83
C ASP A 379 29.86 6.75 8.78
N SER A 380 28.82 7.43 9.28
CA SER A 380 28.96 8.56 10.21
C SER A 380 29.25 8.05 11.62
N GLY A 381 30.27 8.59 12.25
CA GLY A 381 30.69 8.21 13.61
C GLY A 381 29.79 8.81 14.71
N SER A 382 28.94 9.78 14.39
CA SER A 382 28.09 10.51 15.33
C SER A 382 26.85 11.08 14.64
N LEU A 383 25.85 11.47 15.43
CA LEU A 383 24.68 12.20 14.95
C LEU A 383 25.08 13.55 14.32
N GLU A 384 26.06 14.23 14.88
CA GLU A 384 26.55 15.51 14.38
C GLU A 384 27.10 15.37 12.96
N GLU A 385 28.01 14.39 12.75
CA GLU A 385 28.56 14.08 11.43
C GLU A 385 27.48 13.66 10.44
N TYR A 386 26.50 12.86 10.89
CA TYR A 386 25.37 12.44 10.06
C TYR A 386 24.58 13.65 9.55
N VAL A 387 24.22 14.59 10.43
CA VAL A 387 23.47 15.80 10.09
C VAL A 387 24.28 16.76 9.21
N ASP A 388 25.58 16.90 9.48
CA ASP A 388 26.46 17.73 8.65
C ASP A 388 26.58 17.17 7.22
N ASN A 389 26.65 15.84 7.05
CA ASN A 389 26.60 15.18 5.75
C ASN A 389 25.27 15.45 4.99
N ILE A 390 24.14 15.48 5.71
CA ILE A 390 22.84 15.85 5.12
C ILE A 390 22.86 17.31 4.66
N LYS A 391 23.35 18.23 5.48
CA LYS A 391 23.48 19.64 5.08
C LYS A 391 24.35 19.83 3.85
N GLU A 392 25.49 19.10 3.78
CA GLU A 392 26.34 19.11 2.58
C GLU A 392 25.58 18.65 1.34
N LYS A 393 24.81 17.56 1.46
CA LYS A 393 23.94 17.08 0.37
C LYS A 393 22.92 18.14 -0.07
N TYR A 394 22.24 18.79 0.87
CA TYR A 394 21.27 19.84 0.55
C TYR A 394 21.95 21.01 -0.18
N ASN A 395 23.09 21.49 0.31
CA ASN A 395 23.84 22.56 -0.34
C ASN A 395 24.35 22.18 -1.73
N LYS A 396 24.69 20.91 -1.95
CA LYS A 396 25.22 20.42 -3.22
C LYS A 396 24.13 20.16 -4.27
N TYR A 397 23.00 19.63 -3.85
CA TYR A 397 22.00 19.09 -4.77
C TYR A 397 20.70 19.89 -4.83
N PHE A 398 20.37 20.70 -3.81
CA PHE A 398 19.13 21.44 -3.79
C PHE A 398 19.21 22.75 -4.59
N ASN A 399 18.13 23.02 -5.30
CA ASN A 399 18.01 24.20 -6.15
C ASN A 399 17.77 25.47 -5.30
N ALA A 400 18.73 26.37 -5.23
CA ALA A 400 18.65 27.62 -4.46
C ALA A 400 17.48 28.55 -4.87
N ARG A 401 16.82 28.29 -6.02
CA ARG A 401 15.61 29.06 -6.41
C ARG A 401 14.36 28.63 -5.66
N VAL A 402 14.33 27.39 -5.16
CA VAL A 402 13.19 26.82 -4.45
C VAL A 402 13.52 26.43 -2.99
N TYR A 403 14.79 26.27 -2.67
CA TYR A 403 15.28 25.92 -1.33
C TYR A 403 15.98 27.12 -0.69
N LYS A 404 15.70 27.34 0.60
CA LYS A 404 16.40 28.36 1.41
C LYS A 404 16.63 27.81 2.82
N PHE A 405 17.89 27.64 3.19
CA PHE A 405 18.28 27.28 4.55
C PHE A 405 17.95 28.42 5.53
N ILE A 406 17.44 28.07 6.72
CA ILE A 406 17.00 29.03 7.76
C ILE A 406 17.87 28.88 9.01
N SER A 407 17.91 27.71 9.64
CA SER A 407 18.68 27.50 10.88
C SER A 407 19.12 26.04 11.07
N ASP A 408 20.11 25.88 11.95
CA ASP A 408 20.64 24.61 12.43
C ASP A 408 20.91 24.78 13.94
N GLU A 409 20.12 24.11 14.75
CA GLU A 409 20.05 24.36 16.20
C GLU A 409 20.04 23.03 16.96
N ASN A 410 20.58 23.05 18.19
CA ASN A 410 20.35 21.95 19.12
C ASN A 410 18.92 21.98 19.63
N ALA A 411 18.31 20.82 19.77
CA ALA A 411 16.92 20.65 20.17
C ALA A 411 16.75 19.43 21.08
N THR A 412 15.52 19.16 21.47
CA THR A 412 15.12 17.90 22.08
C THR A 412 13.91 17.34 21.32
N ALA A 413 13.86 16.03 21.14
CA ALA A 413 12.75 15.34 20.52
C ALA A 413 12.56 13.96 21.18
N ALA A 414 11.34 13.61 21.52
CA ALA A 414 11.02 12.31 22.14
C ALA A 414 11.93 11.97 23.36
N GLY A 415 12.28 12.97 24.16
CA GLY A 415 13.13 12.84 25.34
C GLY A 415 14.62 12.57 25.03
N ALA A 416 15.08 12.80 23.80
CA ALA A 416 16.48 12.68 23.39
C ALA A 416 17.07 14.03 22.99
N GLU A 417 18.41 14.16 23.09
CA GLU A 417 19.11 15.26 22.42
C GLU A 417 18.97 15.12 20.91
N ALA A 418 18.70 16.22 20.22
CA ALA A 418 18.41 16.26 18.79
C ALA A 418 19.13 17.45 18.13
N ARG A 419 19.33 17.34 16.82
CA ARG A 419 19.66 18.46 15.93
C ARG A 419 18.42 18.83 15.14
N ASN A 420 18.19 20.11 14.98
CA ASN A 420 17.07 20.66 14.22
C ASN A 420 17.58 21.46 13.03
N LEU A 421 17.34 20.97 11.83
CA LEU A 421 17.54 21.73 10.59
C LEU A 421 16.21 22.34 10.16
N LYS A 422 16.22 23.63 9.87
CA LYS A 422 15.05 24.34 9.34
C LYS A 422 15.37 24.98 8.01
N PHE A 423 14.49 24.79 7.03
CA PHE A 423 14.58 25.43 5.73
C PHE A 423 13.20 25.66 5.12
N SER A 424 13.11 26.49 4.11
CA SER A 424 11.89 26.65 3.34
C SER A 424 12.06 26.05 1.95
N ILE A 425 10.96 25.54 1.41
CA ILE A 425 10.86 25.09 0.03
C ILE A 425 9.70 25.79 -0.66
N LYS A 426 9.92 26.18 -1.92
CA LYS A 426 8.86 26.73 -2.77
C LYS A 426 8.35 25.64 -3.69
N GLN A 427 7.05 25.36 -3.62
CA GLN A 427 6.36 24.38 -4.49
C GLN A 427 5.20 25.10 -5.17
N GLY A 428 5.30 25.26 -6.50
CA GLY A 428 4.38 26.12 -7.23
C GLY A 428 4.41 27.57 -6.70
N ASP A 429 3.27 28.10 -6.34
CA ASP A 429 3.13 29.45 -5.74
C ASP A 429 3.19 29.47 -4.20
N LYS A 430 3.34 28.30 -3.56
CA LYS A 430 3.32 28.15 -2.11
C LYS A 430 4.73 27.97 -1.56
N VAL A 431 4.94 28.50 -0.35
CA VAL A 431 6.15 28.29 0.44
C VAL A 431 5.80 27.43 1.65
N TYR A 432 6.62 26.42 1.89
CA TYR A 432 6.51 25.53 3.05
C TYR A 432 7.76 25.63 3.90
N ILE A 433 7.58 25.57 5.21
CA ILE A 433 8.67 25.35 6.16
C ILE A 433 8.83 23.85 6.37
N MET A 434 10.06 23.40 6.23
CA MET A 434 10.52 22.06 6.58
C MET A 434 11.31 22.20 7.88
N ASP A 435 10.85 21.50 8.93
CA ASP A 435 11.47 21.49 10.25
C ASP A 435 11.91 20.05 10.52
N GLU A 436 13.21 19.78 10.39
CA GLU A 436 13.76 18.44 10.45
C GLU A 436 14.48 18.20 11.77
N LEU A 437 14.01 17.23 12.53
CA LEU A 437 14.60 16.80 13.79
C LEU A 437 15.33 15.48 13.60
N TYR A 438 16.59 15.42 14.04
CA TYR A 438 17.43 14.25 14.00
C TYR A 438 17.86 13.88 15.40
N PHE A 439 17.64 12.64 15.81
CA PHE A 439 18.07 12.11 17.11
C PHE A 439 18.36 10.62 17.02
N THR A 440 19.10 10.09 18.00
CA THR A 440 19.42 8.65 18.06
C THR A 440 18.67 7.96 19.19
N LYS A 441 18.24 6.72 18.94
CA LYS A 441 17.81 5.75 19.96
C LYS A 441 18.39 4.38 19.60
N GLY A 442 19.18 3.80 20.53
CA GLY A 442 19.99 2.62 20.20
C GLY A 442 20.95 2.91 19.06
N SER A 443 21.06 2.00 18.12
CA SER A 443 21.86 2.10 16.89
C SER A 443 21.19 2.89 15.75
N PHE A 444 19.98 3.41 15.96
CA PHE A 444 19.20 4.04 14.89
C PHE A 444 19.18 5.56 15.00
N VAL A 445 19.14 6.20 13.82
CA VAL A 445 18.83 7.61 13.64
C VAL A 445 17.37 7.75 13.24
N TYR A 446 16.67 8.59 13.94
CA TYR A 446 15.30 9.01 13.58
C TYR A 446 15.35 10.38 12.94
N GLU A 447 14.81 10.47 11.76
CA GLU A 447 14.61 11.72 11.01
C GLU A 447 13.12 12.04 11.03
N ILE A 448 12.75 13.16 11.65
CA ILE A 448 11.37 13.61 11.68
C ILE A 448 11.27 14.93 10.95
N THR A 449 10.70 14.93 9.77
CA THR A 449 10.45 16.12 8.97
C THR A 449 9.02 16.61 9.18
N VAL A 450 8.81 17.78 9.74
CA VAL A 450 7.51 18.44 9.76
C VAL A 450 7.42 19.41 8.60
N LYS A 451 6.40 19.26 7.73
CA LYS A 451 6.11 20.13 6.61
C LYS A 451 4.83 20.90 6.85
N LEU A 452 4.92 22.22 6.83
CA LEU A 452 3.79 23.12 7.03
C LEU A 452 3.87 24.31 6.06
N PRO A 453 2.71 24.84 5.56
CA PRO A 453 2.71 26.12 4.86
C PRO A 453 3.31 27.22 5.74
N GLU A 454 4.16 28.09 5.17
CA GLU A 454 4.86 29.15 5.89
C GLU A 454 3.89 30.03 6.72
N GLY A 455 2.76 30.41 6.14
CA GLY A 455 1.76 31.26 6.83
C GLY A 455 1.00 30.57 7.97
N GLU A 456 1.15 29.25 8.14
CA GLU A 456 0.47 28.46 9.18
C GLU A 456 1.45 27.80 10.16
N TYR A 457 2.75 27.91 9.88
CA TYR A 457 3.80 27.23 10.63
C TYR A 457 3.74 27.53 12.13
N ASP A 458 3.78 28.79 12.54
CA ASP A 458 3.82 29.19 13.96
C ASP A 458 2.58 28.72 14.73
N LYS A 459 1.44 28.62 14.04
CA LYS A 459 0.18 28.16 14.63
C LYS A 459 0.14 26.65 14.87
N LEU A 460 0.78 25.87 14.00
CA LEU A 460 0.61 24.42 13.97
C LEU A 460 1.81 23.66 14.53
N ILE A 461 3.03 24.20 14.44
CA ILE A 461 4.26 23.49 14.81
C ILE A 461 4.24 22.95 16.25
N GLY A 462 3.62 23.69 17.17
CA GLY A 462 3.50 23.26 18.57
C GLY A 462 2.78 21.91 18.72
N GLN A 463 1.71 21.67 17.95
CA GLN A 463 0.98 20.39 17.98
C GLN A 463 1.82 19.24 17.42
N PHE A 464 2.61 19.49 16.37
CA PHE A 464 3.51 18.48 15.82
C PHE A 464 4.62 18.10 16.80
N LYS A 465 5.26 19.09 17.44
CA LYS A 465 6.29 18.85 18.46
C LYS A 465 5.74 18.08 19.65
N GLU A 466 4.57 18.46 20.16
CA GLU A 466 3.90 17.74 21.23
C GLU A 466 3.55 16.29 20.83
N THR A 467 3.19 16.05 19.57
CA THR A 467 2.95 14.70 19.06
C THR A 467 4.25 13.88 18.97
N ILE A 468 5.36 14.50 18.55
CA ILE A 468 6.68 13.86 18.52
C ILE A 468 7.10 13.43 19.93
N ASP A 469 6.83 14.25 20.94
CA ASP A 469 7.13 13.93 22.35
C ASP A 469 6.27 12.78 22.92
N GLN A 470 5.25 12.33 22.19
CA GLN A 470 4.46 11.13 22.53
C GLN A 470 5.02 9.83 21.92
N MET A 471 6.20 9.87 21.30
CA MET A 471 6.85 8.65 20.82
C MET A 471 7.34 7.82 22.00
N ASP A 472 7.07 6.51 21.93
CA ASP A 472 7.56 5.51 22.87
C ASP A 472 8.40 4.46 22.11
N PHE A 473 9.49 3.98 22.70
CA PHE A 473 10.47 3.12 22.06
C PHE A 473 10.55 1.77 22.77
N TYR A 474 10.51 0.70 21.98
CA TYR A 474 10.59 -0.66 22.49
C TYR A 474 12.03 -1.16 22.47
N SER A 475 12.35 -2.01 23.44
CA SER A 475 13.56 -2.79 23.43
C SER A 475 13.45 -3.90 22.37
N VAL A 476 14.39 -3.97 21.44
CA VAL A 476 14.51 -5.01 20.42
C VAL A 476 15.85 -5.73 20.54
N ASP A 477 15.93 -6.95 20.01
CA ASP A 477 17.21 -7.62 19.80
C ASP A 477 17.91 -6.91 18.61
N GLU A 478 18.83 -5.99 18.95
CA GLU A 478 19.46 -5.10 17.98
C GLU A 478 20.15 -5.86 16.85
N GLY A 479 20.87 -6.94 17.14
CA GLY A 479 21.60 -7.67 16.10
C GLY A 479 20.70 -8.37 15.09
N LYS A 480 19.56 -8.89 15.54
CA LYS A 480 18.55 -9.47 14.65
C LYS A 480 17.83 -8.40 13.86
N PHE A 481 17.53 -7.29 14.52
CA PHE A 481 16.82 -6.16 13.91
C PHE A 481 17.68 -5.50 12.82
N GLU A 482 18.98 -5.26 13.07
CA GLU A 482 19.92 -4.73 12.06
C GLU A 482 20.01 -5.62 10.82
N SER A 483 20.11 -6.94 11.01
CA SER A 483 20.14 -7.88 9.88
C SER A 483 18.87 -7.86 9.05
N ASP A 484 17.69 -7.72 9.67
CA ASP A 484 16.42 -7.65 8.96
C ASP A 484 16.23 -6.26 8.32
N PHE A 485 16.71 -5.19 8.95
CA PHE A 485 16.71 -3.83 8.43
C PHE A 485 17.58 -3.71 7.18
N GLU A 486 18.83 -4.24 7.21
CA GLU A 486 19.70 -4.27 6.03
C GLU A 486 19.09 -5.02 4.85
N LYS A 487 18.47 -6.17 5.10
CA LYS A 487 17.76 -6.93 4.05
C LYS A 487 16.62 -6.13 3.44
N TYR A 488 15.98 -5.30 4.25
CA TYR A 488 14.84 -4.52 3.84
C TYR A 488 15.24 -3.28 3.06
N THR A 489 16.20 -2.52 3.56
CA THR A 489 16.75 -1.33 2.88
C THR A 489 17.46 -1.70 1.59
N ASN A 490 18.17 -2.83 1.54
CA ASN A 490 18.84 -3.31 0.33
C ASN A 490 17.89 -3.82 -0.75
N LYS A 491 16.63 -4.16 -0.44
CA LYS A 491 15.64 -4.56 -1.47
C LYS A 491 15.20 -3.41 -2.36
N ASN A 492 15.24 -2.19 -1.85
CA ASN A 492 14.73 -0.99 -2.54
C ASN A 492 15.84 -0.12 -3.15
N VAL A 493 17.11 -0.45 -2.92
CA VAL A 493 18.21 0.22 -3.60
C VAL A 493 18.26 -0.26 -5.04
N GLY A 494 17.97 0.62 -5.98
CA GLY A 494 18.10 0.32 -7.41
C GLY A 494 19.50 -0.21 -7.71
N ILE A 495 19.59 -1.20 -8.58
CA ILE A 495 20.90 -1.80 -8.94
C ILE A 495 21.70 -0.76 -9.74
N ARG A 496 22.89 -0.40 -9.25
CA ARG A 496 23.81 0.47 -10.00
C ARG A 496 24.07 -0.13 -11.40
N VAL A 497 24.04 0.71 -12.42
CA VAL A 497 24.28 0.27 -13.80
C VAL A 497 25.73 -0.15 -14.03
N SER A 498 26.67 0.38 -13.25
CA SER A 498 28.08 -0.01 -13.25
C SER A 498 28.68 0.13 -11.83
N GLN A 499 29.70 -0.66 -11.54
CA GLN A 499 30.52 -0.52 -10.33
C GLN A 499 31.50 0.65 -10.39
N GLN A 500 31.75 1.20 -11.59
CA GLN A 500 32.59 2.38 -11.84
C GLN A 500 31.67 3.58 -12.11
N ASP A 501 32.08 4.77 -11.68
CA ASP A 501 31.29 6.00 -11.87
C ASP A 501 31.39 6.57 -13.29
N GLU A 502 32.25 6.00 -14.12
CA GLU A 502 32.40 6.37 -15.52
C GLU A 502 31.13 6.12 -16.36
N LEU A 503 31.06 6.72 -17.54
CA LEU A 503 29.95 6.53 -18.46
C LEU A 503 29.82 5.07 -18.86
N PHE A 504 28.66 4.49 -18.56
CA PHE A 504 28.29 3.12 -18.90
C PHE A 504 27.23 3.12 -20.02
N GLU A 505 27.40 2.27 -21.02
CA GLU A 505 26.41 2.09 -22.08
C GLU A 505 25.46 0.94 -21.73
N TYR A 506 24.20 1.27 -21.45
CA TYR A 506 23.13 0.30 -21.34
C TYR A 506 22.57 0.01 -22.76
N ILE A 507 22.38 -1.27 -23.07
CA ILE A 507 21.85 -1.73 -24.36
C ILE A 507 20.60 -2.57 -24.10
N ASN A 508 19.45 -2.12 -24.61
CA ASN A 508 18.24 -2.92 -24.69
C ASN A 508 18.22 -3.68 -26.01
N LYS A 509 18.42 -5.00 -25.94
CA LYS A 509 18.50 -5.86 -27.13
C LYS A 509 17.13 -6.19 -27.72
N THR A 510 16.09 -6.24 -26.89
CA THR A 510 14.72 -6.56 -27.30
C THR A 510 14.14 -5.48 -28.21
N PHE A 511 14.32 -4.22 -27.84
CA PHE A 511 13.81 -3.07 -28.56
C PHE A 511 14.90 -2.25 -29.27
N SER A 512 16.10 -2.80 -29.42
CA SER A 512 17.20 -2.26 -30.22
C SER A 512 17.55 -0.79 -29.93
N TRP A 513 17.71 -0.40 -28.66
CA TRP A 513 18.17 0.94 -28.29
C TRP A 513 19.31 0.91 -27.27
N SER A 514 20.05 2.00 -27.18
CA SER A 514 21.05 2.19 -26.12
C SER A 514 21.07 3.61 -25.60
N VAL A 515 21.61 3.76 -24.39
CA VAL A 515 21.85 5.05 -23.73
C VAL A 515 23.12 4.95 -22.89
N LYS A 516 23.89 6.04 -22.81
CA LYS A 516 25.03 6.15 -21.91
C LYS A 516 24.65 7.03 -20.73
N LEU A 517 24.96 6.56 -19.53
CA LEU A 517 24.69 7.24 -18.27
C LEU A 517 25.84 6.99 -17.28
N PRO A 518 26.06 7.88 -16.28
CA PRO A 518 27.05 7.66 -15.25
C PRO A 518 26.79 6.35 -14.49
N GLY A 519 27.84 5.63 -14.16
CA GLY A 519 27.74 4.31 -13.56
C GLY A 519 27.06 4.28 -12.18
N TYR A 520 27.04 5.39 -11.46
CA TYR A 520 26.37 5.52 -10.17
C TYR A 520 24.83 5.61 -10.28
N TRP A 521 24.28 5.87 -11.47
CA TRP A 521 22.85 5.78 -11.67
C TRP A 521 22.34 4.38 -11.40
N THR A 522 21.14 4.26 -10.88
CA THR A 522 20.52 2.98 -10.57
C THR A 522 19.48 2.63 -11.61
N LYS A 523 19.39 1.35 -11.96
CA LYS A 523 18.35 0.81 -12.81
C LYS A 523 17.22 0.26 -11.93
N SER A 524 16.01 0.67 -12.22
CA SER A 524 14.79 0.09 -11.65
C SER A 524 13.80 -0.24 -12.79
N GLY A 525 12.82 -1.10 -12.50
CA GLY A 525 11.76 -1.46 -13.43
C GLY A 525 11.38 -2.92 -13.32
N ALA A 526 10.09 -3.21 -13.51
CA ALA A 526 9.57 -4.56 -13.63
C ALA A 526 10.22 -5.26 -14.84
N GLY A 527 10.53 -6.53 -14.72
CA GLY A 527 11.37 -7.33 -15.58
C GLY A 527 10.98 -7.50 -17.05
N ASP A 528 10.22 -6.56 -17.60
CA ASP A 528 9.91 -6.53 -19.02
C ASP A 528 10.79 -5.43 -19.67
N ASP A 529 11.47 -5.80 -20.73
CA ASP A 529 12.37 -4.90 -21.47
C ASP A 529 11.65 -3.74 -22.18
N SER A 530 10.33 -3.68 -22.14
CA SER A 530 9.52 -2.63 -22.78
C SER A 530 9.58 -1.28 -22.04
N SER A 531 9.90 -1.31 -20.73
CA SER A 531 10.03 -0.12 -19.89
C SER A 531 11.25 -0.23 -18.99
N VAL A 532 12.20 0.67 -19.13
CA VAL A 532 13.42 0.71 -18.32
C VAL A 532 13.58 2.10 -17.74
N THR A 533 13.72 2.18 -16.41
CA THR A 533 13.94 3.45 -15.70
C THR A 533 15.33 3.48 -15.08
N PHE A 534 15.98 4.60 -15.20
CA PHE A 534 17.25 4.91 -14.53
C PHE A 534 17.04 6.13 -13.64
N THR A 535 17.60 6.08 -12.43
CA THR A 535 17.45 7.15 -11.43
C THR A 535 18.80 7.55 -10.87
N GLU A 536 19.01 8.84 -10.73
CA GLU A 536 20.15 9.41 -10.01
C GLU A 536 19.79 9.40 -8.51
N PRO A 537 20.54 8.67 -7.65
CA PRO A 537 20.13 8.37 -6.29
C PRO A 537 20.07 9.57 -5.34
N ASP A 538 20.89 10.61 -5.57
CA ASP A 538 20.96 11.79 -4.69
C ASP A 538 19.92 12.87 -5.07
N THR A 539 19.52 12.94 -6.35
CA THR A 539 18.63 14.00 -6.86
C THR A 539 17.23 13.49 -7.21
N ASN A 540 17.06 12.17 -7.29
CA ASN A 540 15.86 11.52 -7.82
C ASN A 540 15.49 11.98 -9.26
N ALA A 541 16.44 12.57 -9.99
CA ALA A 541 16.27 12.79 -11.41
C ALA A 541 16.22 11.44 -12.12
N SER A 542 15.31 11.27 -13.04
CA SER A 542 15.15 9.99 -13.72
C SER A 542 15.00 10.11 -15.22
N VAL A 543 15.40 9.04 -15.90
CA VAL A 543 15.24 8.81 -17.33
C VAL A 543 14.56 7.47 -17.53
N MET A 544 13.46 7.46 -18.23
CA MET A 544 12.74 6.25 -18.61
C MET A 544 12.68 6.12 -20.12
N VAL A 545 12.92 4.93 -20.62
CA VAL A 545 12.71 4.58 -22.02
C VAL A 545 11.60 3.53 -22.10
N TYR A 546 10.53 3.90 -22.77
CA TYR A 546 9.44 3.00 -23.10
C TYR A 546 9.47 2.68 -24.60
N ALA A 547 9.27 1.40 -24.94
CA ALA A 547 9.21 0.94 -26.31
C ALA A 547 8.09 -0.10 -26.49
N THR A 548 7.37 -0.04 -27.61
CA THR A 548 6.32 -1.02 -27.95
C THR A 548 6.28 -1.27 -29.46
N GLU A 549 5.79 -2.45 -29.86
CA GLU A 549 5.64 -2.77 -31.29
C GLU A 549 4.55 -1.91 -31.95
N ASN A 550 4.89 -1.32 -33.10
CA ASN A 550 3.95 -0.52 -33.90
C ASN A 550 2.87 -1.40 -34.56
N SER A 551 3.20 -2.66 -34.88
CA SER A 551 2.29 -3.65 -35.50
C SER A 551 1.11 -4.07 -34.60
N SER A 552 1.19 -3.85 -33.29
CA SER A 552 0.07 -4.06 -32.37
C SER A 552 -1.08 -3.06 -32.58
N LEU A 553 -0.87 -2.03 -33.38
CA LEU A 553 -1.81 -0.94 -33.68
C LEU A 553 -2.44 -1.19 -35.04
N SER A 554 -3.54 -1.93 -35.09
CA SER A 554 -4.19 -2.41 -36.34
C SER A 554 -4.96 -1.33 -37.13
N ARG A 555 -4.84 -0.04 -36.78
CA ARG A 555 -5.48 1.09 -37.48
C ARG A 555 -4.59 2.33 -37.45
N SER A 556 -4.83 3.26 -38.39
CA SER A 556 -4.25 4.60 -38.32
C SER A 556 -4.74 5.31 -37.06
N LEU A 557 -3.92 5.36 -36.03
CA LEU A 557 -4.20 6.08 -34.80
C LEU A 557 -3.80 7.55 -34.96
N THR A 558 -4.53 8.45 -34.32
CA THR A 558 -4.06 9.82 -34.12
C THR A 558 -2.81 9.81 -33.22
N ASP A 559 -1.98 10.85 -33.29
CA ASP A 559 -0.80 10.96 -32.42
C ASP A 559 -1.19 10.91 -30.93
N GLU A 560 -2.36 11.44 -30.56
CA GLU A 560 -2.90 11.37 -29.20
C GLU A 560 -3.27 9.93 -28.77
N GLU A 561 -3.76 9.12 -29.70
CA GLU A 561 -4.04 7.70 -29.45
C GLU A 561 -2.74 6.87 -29.44
N LYS A 562 -1.79 7.17 -30.32
CA LYS A 562 -0.49 6.47 -30.39
C LYS A 562 0.34 6.66 -29.13
N PHE A 563 0.40 7.88 -28.65
CA PHE A 563 1.26 8.23 -27.53
C PHE A 563 0.49 8.36 -26.20
N GLY A 564 -0.83 8.22 -26.20
CA GLY A 564 -1.73 8.04 -25.03
C GLY A 564 -1.52 8.96 -23.80
N ILE A 565 -0.35 9.61 -23.79
CA ILE A 565 0.24 10.38 -22.69
C ILE A 565 -0.66 11.54 -22.29
N MET A 566 -1.24 12.24 -23.25
CA MET A 566 -2.04 13.45 -23.03
C MET A 566 -3.29 13.21 -22.17
N LYS A 567 -4.02 12.14 -22.45
CA LYS A 567 -5.27 11.82 -21.75
C LYS A 567 -5.04 11.39 -20.32
N VAL A 568 -3.97 10.63 -20.12
CA VAL A 568 -3.57 10.12 -18.81
C VAL A 568 -3.01 11.24 -17.95
N LEU A 569 -2.13 12.08 -18.49
CA LEU A 569 -1.53 13.22 -17.77
C LEU A 569 -2.58 14.22 -17.30
N LYS A 570 -3.54 14.58 -18.17
CA LYS A 570 -4.64 15.48 -17.80
C LYS A 570 -5.56 14.85 -16.75
N LYS A 571 -5.79 13.55 -16.84
CA LYS A 571 -6.65 12.81 -15.88
C LYS A 571 -5.98 12.62 -14.52
N VAL A 572 -4.68 12.32 -14.50
CA VAL A 572 -3.96 11.96 -13.25
C VAL A 572 -3.34 13.20 -12.57
N TYR A 573 -2.78 14.12 -13.34
CA TYR A 573 -2.01 15.25 -12.80
C TYR A 573 -2.61 16.62 -13.11
N GLY A 574 -3.74 16.70 -13.80
CA GLY A 574 -4.29 17.97 -14.26
C GLY A 574 -3.39 18.73 -15.27
N ALA A 575 -2.28 18.12 -15.69
CA ALA A 575 -1.26 18.76 -16.49
C ALA A 575 -1.72 18.97 -17.93
N THR A 576 -1.45 20.17 -18.48
CA THR A 576 -1.61 20.45 -19.90
C THR A 576 -0.22 20.55 -20.51
N PRO A 577 0.28 19.51 -21.20
CA PRO A 577 1.61 19.54 -21.79
C PRO A 577 1.69 20.53 -22.94
N VAL A 578 2.83 21.20 -23.03
CA VAL A 578 3.21 21.96 -24.23
C VAL A 578 3.76 20.95 -25.24
N GLN A 579 3.11 20.88 -26.40
CA GLN A 579 3.52 20.01 -27.50
C GLN A 579 4.33 20.78 -28.53
N SER A 580 5.42 20.19 -28.96
CA SER A 580 6.20 20.65 -30.13
C SER A 580 6.63 19.46 -30.98
N SER A 581 7.18 19.73 -32.14
CA SER A 581 7.76 18.72 -33.02
C SER A 581 9.18 19.11 -33.37
N VAL A 582 10.10 18.15 -33.30
CA VAL A 582 11.50 18.35 -33.67
C VAL A 582 11.97 17.25 -34.61
N ASN A 583 12.89 17.56 -35.48
CA ASN A 583 13.61 16.57 -36.26
C ASN A 583 15.01 16.43 -35.65
N GLU A 584 15.21 15.37 -34.89
CA GLU A 584 16.46 15.15 -34.16
C GLU A 584 16.86 13.68 -34.31
N LYS A 585 18.15 13.39 -34.32
CA LYS A 585 18.72 12.04 -34.45
C LYS A 585 18.20 11.26 -35.67
N GLY A 586 17.71 11.96 -36.71
CA GLY A 586 17.14 11.35 -37.91
C GLY A 586 15.69 10.93 -37.79
N TYR A 587 15.01 11.30 -36.70
CA TYR A 587 13.62 10.95 -36.45
C TYR A 587 12.76 12.20 -36.26
N GLN A 588 11.53 12.15 -36.79
CA GLN A 588 10.50 13.15 -36.50
C GLN A 588 9.91 12.83 -35.12
N MET A 589 10.18 13.68 -34.16
CA MET A 589 9.76 13.45 -32.77
C MET A 589 8.66 14.41 -32.35
N ARG A 590 7.72 13.91 -31.53
CA ARG A 590 6.80 14.72 -30.73
C ARG A 590 7.44 14.94 -29.37
N VAL A 591 7.58 16.19 -28.96
CA VAL A 591 8.13 16.56 -27.66
C VAL A 591 7.02 17.12 -26.80
N TYR A 592 6.84 16.55 -25.64
CA TYR A 592 5.88 17.01 -24.65
C TYR A 592 6.65 17.49 -23.42
N THR A 593 6.41 18.75 -23.03
CA THR A 593 6.97 19.32 -21.80
C THR A 593 5.83 19.72 -20.88
N TYR A 594 5.93 19.35 -19.63
CA TYR A 594 4.92 19.65 -18.63
C TYR A 594 5.50 19.64 -17.23
N LYS A 595 4.78 20.27 -16.30
CA LYS A 595 5.06 20.15 -14.87
C LYS A 595 4.10 19.15 -14.26
N VAL A 596 4.64 18.28 -13.44
CA VAL A 596 3.87 17.39 -12.57
C VAL A 596 3.77 18.04 -11.22
N GLU A 597 2.54 18.21 -10.74
CA GLU A 597 2.24 18.67 -9.39
C GLU A 597 1.30 17.64 -8.77
N SER A 598 1.82 16.78 -7.91
CA SER A 598 1.02 15.82 -7.17
C SER A 598 1.06 16.18 -5.69
N ALA A 599 -0.04 16.77 -5.22
CA ALA A 599 -0.19 17.10 -3.80
C ALA A 599 -0.24 15.85 -2.93
N ASP A 600 -0.84 14.77 -3.43
CA ASP A 600 -0.97 13.50 -2.68
C ASP A 600 0.37 12.76 -2.51
N MET A 601 1.34 13.07 -3.38
CA MET A 601 2.67 12.46 -3.37
C MET A 601 3.77 13.42 -2.92
N ASP A 602 3.41 14.67 -2.64
CA ASP A 602 4.38 15.75 -2.37
C ASP A 602 5.49 15.86 -3.43
N PHE A 603 5.11 15.68 -4.69
CA PHE A 603 6.03 15.60 -5.81
C PHE A 603 5.80 16.73 -6.81
N PHE A 604 6.87 17.48 -7.11
CA PHE A 604 6.89 18.56 -8.09
C PHE A 604 8.07 18.35 -9.00
N ALA A 605 7.84 18.23 -10.30
CA ALA A 605 8.89 17.97 -11.26
C ALA A 605 8.61 18.54 -12.64
N ALA A 606 9.68 18.86 -13.36
CA ALA A 606 9.64 19.11 -14.80
C ALA A 606 9.81 17.79 -15.55
N VAL A 607 8.93 17.52 -16.50
CA VAL A 607 8.97 16.34 -17.35
C VAL A 607 9.12 16.73 -18.80
N THR A 608 10.00 16.03 -19.52
CA THR A 608 10.14 16.13 -20.96
C THR A 608 10.08 14.74 -21.57
N SER A 609 9.19 14.55 -22.54
CA SER A 609 9.02 13.29 -23.26
C SER A 609 9.29 13.48 -24.74
N TYR A 610 10.15 12.65 -25.32
CA TYR A 610 10.42 12.55 -26.74
C TYR A 610 9.80 11.27 -27.28
N CYS A 611 8.74 11.38 -28.09
CA CYS A 611 8.02 10.24 -28.62
C CYS A 611 8.14 10.19 -30.14
N PHE A 612 8.50 9.03 -30.70
CA PHE A 612 8.76 8.87 -32.15
C PHE A 612 8.63 7.42 -32.58
N GLU A 613 8.54 7.22 -33.90
CA GLU A 613 8.54 5.91 -34.54
C GLU A 613 9.92 5.64 -35.15
N ALA A 614 10.44 4.42 -34.97
CA ALA A 614 11.65 3.96 -35.63
C ALA A 614 11.54 2.44 -35.92
N GLY A 615 11.55 2.09 -37.21
CA GLY A 615 11.30 0.72 -37.67
C GLY A 615 9.92 0.24 -37.22
N ASP A 616 9.89 -0.93 -36.62
CA ASP A 616 8.64 -1.57 -36.17
C ASP A 616 8.19 -1.13 -34.78
N TYR A 617 8.87 -0.16 -34.17
CA TYR A 617 8.64 0.24 -32.78
C TYR A 617 8.25 1.70 -32.61
N LEU A 618 7.45 1.94 -31.56
CA LEU A 618 7.20 3.25 -30.98
C LEU A 618 8.09 3.41 -29.75
N TYR A 619 8.76 4.55 -29.63
CA TYR A 619 9.62 4.89 -28.52
C TYR A 619 9.15 6.15 -27.82
N CYS A 620 9.19 6.14 -26.48
CA CYS A 620 9.11 7.34 -25.66
C CYS A 620 10.30 7.38 -24.70
N TYR A 621 11.16 8.37 -24.88
CA TYR A 621 12.19 8.71 -23.91
C TYR A 621 11.63 9.81 -23.00
N ILE A 622 11.58 9.57 -21.72
CA ILE A 622 10.97 10.46 -20.72
C ILE A 622 12.04 10.83 -19.70
N SER A 623 12.23 12.11 -19.47
CA SER A 623 13.08 12.62 -18.41
C SER A 623 12.25 13.35 -17.36
N VAL A 624 12.57 13.12 -16.10
CA VAL A 624 11.92 13.73 -14.94
C VAL A 624 12.99 14.38 -14.08
N VAL A 625 12.83 15.65 -13.77
CA VAL A 625 13.74 16.38 -12.90
C VAL A 625 12.91 17.04 -11.80
N PRO A 626 13.04 16.57 -10.52
CA PRO A 626 12.33 17.18 -9.40
C PRO A 626 12.71 18.66 -9.22
N ASP A 627 11.75 19.54 -8.98
CA ASP A 627 11.98 20.99 -8.84
C ASP A 627 13.00 21.29 -7.72
N LEU A 628 12.96 20.52 -6.62
CA LEU A 628 13.86 20.67 -5.49
C LEU A 628 15.35 20.45 -5.87
N THR A 629 15.61 19.53 -6.78
CA THR A 629 16.96 19.15 -7.23
C THR A 629 17.29 19.58 -8.66
N ALA A 630 16.43 20.42 -9.27
CA ALA A 630 16.61 20.96 -10.62
C ALA A 630 17.70 22.04 -10.66
N THR A 631 18.93 21.68 -10.26
CA THR A 631 20.12 22.51 -10.45
C THR A 631 20.59 22.49 -11.89
N ASP A 632 21.39 23.46 -12.31
CA ASP A 632 21.98 23.46 -13.67
C ASP A 632 22.77 22.17 -13.92
N ARG A 633 23.45 21.63 -12.91
CA ARG A 633 24.15 20.33 -12.99
C ARG A 633 23.19 19.21 -13.34
N THR A 634 22.14 19.01 -12.53
CA THR A 634 21.16 17.92 -12.69
C THR A 634 20.46 18.01 -14.05
N VAL A 635 20.02 19.22 -14.41
CA VAL A 635 19.36 19.47 -15.70
C VAL A 635 20.28 19.18 -16.89
N ASN A 636 21.54 19.58 -16.81
CA ASN A 636 22.52 19.32 -17.88
C ASN A 636 22.87 17.84 -17.96
N GLU A 637 23.04 17.16 -16.84
CA GLU A 637 23.32 15.72 -16.81
C GLU A 637 22.20 14.92 -17.49
N VAL A 638 20.95 15.19 -17.18
CA VAL A 638 19.80 14.56 -17.85
C VAL A 638 19.76 14.86 -19.34
N LYS A 639 20.07 16.10 -19.76
CA LYS A 639 20.18 16.46 -21.16
C LYS A 639 21.35 15.76 -21.88
N ASP A 640 22.47 15.57 -21.18
CA ASP A 640 23.62 14.89 -21.74
C ASP A 640 23.32 13.39 -21.93
N ILE A 641 22.58 12.77 -21.02
CA ILE A 641 22.09 11.40 -21.20
C ILE A 641 21.21 11.31 -22.45
N TRP A 642 20.27 12.24 -22.67
CA TRP A 642 19.45 12.27 -23.88
C TRP A 642 20.31 12.32 -25.17
N LYS A 643 21.38 13.10 -25.20
CA LYS A 643 22.27 13.18 -26.35
C LYS A 643 22.89 11.83 -26.72
N THR A 644 23.07 10.95 -25.75
CA THR A 644 23.66 9.61 -25.97
C THR A 644 22.64 8.55 -26.38
N PHE A 645 21.34 8.81 -26.23
CA PHE A 645 20.30 7.87 -26.61
C PHE A 645 20.32 7.58 -28.10
N MET A 646 20.32 6.32 -28.50
CA MET A 646 20.38 5.89 -29.91
C MET A 646 19.53 4.63 -30.12
N ILE A 647 18.94 4.55 -31.33
CA ILE A 647 18.38 3.31 -31.84
C ILE A 647 19.52 2.53 -32.53
N LYS A 648 19.71 1.30 -32.13
CA LYS A 648 20.68 0.37 -32.74
C LYS A 648 20.05 -0.24 -34.00
N LYS A 649 20.76 -0.21 -35.14
CA LYS A 649 20.31 -0.85 -36.37
C LYS A 649 20.60 -2.34 -36.38
#